data_ec93e6248d03eb8ac702e29a4d2267b8
#
_entry.id   ec93e6248d03eb8ac702e29a4d2267b8
#
_cell.length_a   1.000
_cell.length_b   1.000
_cell.length_c   1.000
_cell.angle_alpha   90.00
_cell.angle_beta   90.00
_cell.angle_gamma   90.00
#
_symmetry.space_group_name_H-M   'P 1'
#
loop_
_entity.id
_entity.type
_entity.pdbx_description
1 polymer ?
#
loop_
_entity_poly.entity_id
_entity_poly.type
_entity_poly.pdbx_seq_one_letter_code
_entity_poly.pdbx_strand_id
1 'polypeptide(L)'
;MEKTALSRRGFVAGAACAAVGAVAATASAMPALAEQAPGTVTVTASAQGFGGEVTVTLTVDTANGVVVDAAIEGADETPDRGGRAISNAQASMVETGTIDVSATAGATVTSDAIADAATAAYNEAMGISSSTVVKMKPGKYTGAAKGYWQIWELPVTITVNETSILKIEVPDDRFAHGETEVMLANVKDLMFPRIIESQSIAVDAIAGATSTSNAVKMAIKQALQDALVAGGSDASAVSAFQIPPAKPEVGDPEEIDADVLVVGMGNGGIMAMKSACETIQSINPNKLVSVLGIDRAGKYGGKSALTHEGCAVNPPKYMEEINGGEPFVDADLFREVWRSYTSQGGEQRAKDDLVDLFFAESGNTIDWLHGQGWIFGDMGKPNPFTGGLTSYNVVLTSNTDTGSYEDRRAGVDKYYKSMLAAVKAQGGDWMLETEGYELLLDEANPDRVVGVKARNVATGQEYLIHAKAVIMNTGGFGSNPEMINALLDPRWAGERRGIGTGQDTGLMVQAALDAGAGTWNIEMSPNVMHVTLDHWLDRYPINFYEDRLDGRTGRYKVWTLNNIPMAAGISANTVAVKADGTRFMNEARYESFASDVESESWPCYQAGSYYYTITSADVLDEVAASGFSKIPKFEGYCSQGDIPGDMPVPEVYEGLGYAVEEGMAWKADTLADLATQIGIDPSVLEQTVADYNALVDAGEDSAFGKDPAFLTRIETAPFYAVRVYNASFSTAGGLDVDTQIRVLKDDHTTPIEGLYATGVDSMGVLLHPERNYSGFGGVAQGWLWTSGRLAGINAANFVNETYGGFTYVSPALVDTSAVSTAR
;
A
#
# COMPACT_ATOMS: atom_id res chain seq x y z
N MET A 1 -3.23 -13.21 42.80
CA MET A 1 -2.50 -11.98 42.48
C MET A 1 -3.46 -11.14 41.68
N GLU A 2 -3.95 -10.08 42.27
CA GLU A 2 -4.94 -9.22 41.64
C GLU A 2 -4.32 -8.52 40.42
N LYS A 3 -4.89 -8.75 39.26
CA LYS A 3 -4.62 -7.94 38.05
C LYS A 3 -5.39 -6.63 38.25
N THR A 4 -4.68 -5.56 38.51
CA THR A 4 -5.21 -4.20 38.46
C THR A 4 -5.55 -3.90 36.99
N ALA A 5 -6.82 -3.95 36.66
CA ALA A 5 -7.33 -3.47 35.38
C ALA A 5 -7.12 -1.94 35.32
N LEU A 6 -6.17 -1.50 34.52
CA LEU A 6 -6.07 -0.10 34.13
C LEU A 6 -7.26 0.19 33.23
N SER A 7 -8.18 1.00 33.72
CA SER A 7 -9.37 1.41 32.97
C SER A 7 -8.95 2.17 31.70
N ARG A 8 -9.34 1.67 30.55
CA ARG A 8 -9.12 2.24 29.21
C ARG A 8 -9.66 3.67 29.02
N ARG A 9 -10.45 4.18 29.99
CA ARG A 9 -11.02 5.55 29.96
C ARG A 9 -10.04 6.69 30.23
N GLY A 10 -8.82 6.41 30.65
CA GLY A 10 -7.83 7.45 31.02
C GLY A 10 -6.92 7.89 29.87
N PHE A 11 -6.88 7.16 28.73
CA PHE A 11 -5.91 7.41 27.67
C PHE A 11 -6.47 8.27 26.51
N VAL A 12 -7.78 8.28 26.31
CA VAL A 12 -8.44 9.00 25.18
C VAL A 12 -8.65 10.48 25.45
N ALA A 13 -8.59 10.94 26.70
CA ALA A 13 -8.81 12.34 27.06
C ALA A 13 -7.60 13.28 26.84
N GLY A 14 -6.48 12.77 26.33
CA GLY A 14 -5.24 13.54 26.12
C GLY A 14 -5.01 14.09 24.72
N ALA A 15 -5.68 13.58 23.71
CA ALA A 15 -5.37 13.89 22.31
C ALA A 15 -6.31 14.90 21.62
N ALA A 16 -7.39 15.31 22.25
CA ALA A 16 -8.40 16.18 21.64
C ALA A 16 -8.30 17.69 21.98
N CYS A 17 -7.26 18.14 22.68
CA CYS A 17 -7.12 19.55 23.09
C CYS A 17 -5.76 20.17 22.76
N ALA A 18 -5.33 20.11 21.49
CA ALA A 18 -4.15 20.86 21.04
C ALA A 18 -4.31 21.46 19.64
N ALA A 19 -5.40 22.11 19.40
CA ALA A 19 -5.53 22.94 18.20
C ALA A 19 -6.45 24.13 18.44
N VAL A 20 -6.10 25.02 19.35
CA VAL A 20 -6.32 26.47 19.33
C VAL A 20 -5.59 27.05 20.54
N GLY A 21 -4.44 27.63 20.32
CA GLY A 21 -3.69 28.28 21.39
C GLY A 21 -2.51 29.08 20.92
N ALA A 22 -2.78 30.30 20.55
CA ALA A 22 -1.89 31.46 20.60
C ALA A 22 -0.38 31.20 20.44
N VAL A 23 0.17 31.64 19.33
CA VAL A 23 1.59 31.93 19.15
C VAL A 23 2.08 32.85 20.28
N ALA A 24 2.70 32.26 21.27
CA ALA A 24 3.60 32.97 22.16
C ALA A 24 5.03 32.68 21.63
N ALA A 25 5.63 33.69 21.04
CA ALA A 25 7.01 33.65 20.63
C ALA A 25 7.92 33.34 21.80
N THR A 26 8.36 32.11 21.94
CA THR A 26 9.57 31.79 22.69
C THR A 26 10.73 31.93 21.71
N ALA A 27 11.43 33.03 21.83
CA ALA A 27 12.74 33.21 21.17
C ALA A 27 13.67 32.07 21.66
N SER A 28 13.73 30.97 20.90
CA SER A 28 14.85 30.06 20.97
C SER A 28 16.05 30.83 20.45
N ALA A 29 17.07 30.96 21.28
CA ALA A 29 18.32 31.60 20.91
C ALA A 29 18.87 30.91 19.66
N MET A 30 18.90 31.62 18.54
CA MET A 30 19.69 31.23 17.37
C MET A 30 21.12 30.96 17.83
N PRO A 31 21.79 29.90 17.37
CA PRO A 31 23.23 29.82 17.54
C PRO A 31 23.82 31.09 16.95
N ALA A 32 24.72 31.73 17.71
CA ALA A 32 25.37 32.95 17.30
C ALA A 32 25.99 32.73 15.89
N LEU A 33 25.51 33.50 14.91
CA LEU A 33 26.12 33.56 13.60
C LEU A 33 27.62 33.84 13.81
N ALA A 34 28.46 32.94 13.31
CA ALA A 34 29.92 33.15 13.27
C ALA A 34 30.15 34.50 12.59
N GLU A 35 31.03 35.30 13.12
CA GLU A 35 31.42 36.61 12.60
C GLU A 35 31.77 36.45 11.11
N GLN A 36 30.96 37.06 10.21
CA GLN A 36 31.15 36.92 8.76
C GLN A 36 32.53 37.33 8.36
N ALA A 37 33.28 36.44 7.71
CA ALA A 37 34.56 36.75 7.10
C ALA A 37 34.37 37.82 6.01
N PRO A 38 35.25 38.80 5.84
CA PRO A 38 35.13 39.81 4.80
C PRO A 38 35.10 39.17 3.41
N GLY A 39 33.99 39.35 2.67
CA GLY A 39 33.82 38.78 1.32
C GLY A 39 32.83 37.62 1.23
N THR A 40 32.17 37.22 2.34
CA THR A 40 31.14 36.21 2.33
C THR A 40 29.72 36.82 2.40
N VAL A 41 28.75 36.17 1.73
CA VAL A 41 27.32 36.54 1.75
C VAL A 41 26.51 35.33 2.17
N THR A 42 25.60 35.51 3.12
CA THR A 42 24.69 34.46 3.56
C THR A 42 23.29 34.77 3.01
N VAL A 43 22.73 33.79 2.32
CA VAL A 43 21.39 33.87 1.69
C VAL A 43 20.61 32.61 2.01
N THR A 44 19.31 32.78 2.15
CA THR A 44 18.34 31.70 2.39
C THR A 44 17.31 31.67 1.29
N ALA A 45 17.07 30.48 0.74
CA ALA A 45 15.98 30.24 -0.20
C ALA A 45 15.27 28.92 0.15
N SER A 46 14.06 28.77 -0.32
CA SER A 46 13.22 27.60 -0.05
C SER A 46 12.65 27.01 -1.33
N ALA A 47 12.37 25.70 -1.31
CA ALA A 47 11.63 25.00 -2.35
C ALA A 47 10.74 23.91 -1.73
N GLN A 48 9.74 23.44 -2.47
CA GLN A 48 8.81 22.43 -2.00
C GLN A 48 9.44 21.04 -2.09
N GLY A 49 9.63 20.39 -0.95
CA GLY A 49 10.07 19.01 -0.82
C GLY A 49 8.92 17.99 -0.82
N PHE A 50 9.22 16.77 -0.39
CA PHE A 50 8.25 15.69 -0.34
C PHE A 50 7.23 15.87 0.79
N GLY A 51 7.72 16.14 2.01
CA GLY A 51 6.86 16.33 3.19
C GLY A 51 6.43 17.76 3.40
N GLY A 52 7.20 18.73 2.93
CA GLY A 52 6.95 20.14 3.17
C GLY A 52 7.98 21.05 2.51
N GLU A 53 8.05 22.29 3.00
CA GLU A 53 9.05 23.25 2.53
C GLU A 53 10.46 22.86 3.02
N VAL A 54 11.41 22.83 2.09
CA VAL A 54 12.84 22.65 2.39
C VAL A 54 13.53 23.99 2.22
N THR A 55 14.20 24.46 3.27
CA THR A 55 14.90 25.73 3.32
C THR A 55 16.42 25.49 3.31
N VAL A 56 17.11 26.15 2.39
CA VAL A 56 18.58 26.10 2.28
C VAL A 56 19.15 27.48 2.56
N THR A 57 20.05 27.56 3.55
CA THR A 57 20.83 28.75 3.88
C THR A 57 22.27 28.49 3.50
N LEU A 58 22.79 29.25 2.54
CA LEU A 58 24.18 29.17 2.11
C LEU A 58 24.97 30.39 2.55
N THR A 59 26.22 30.16 3.00
CA THR A 59 27.23 31.20 3.10
C THR A 59 28.24 30.99 1.98
N VAL A 60 28.34 31.98 1.07
CA VAL A 60 29.15 31.88 -0.15
C VAL A 60 30.27 32.91 -0.11
N ASP A 61 31.50 32.48 -0.35
CA ASP A 61 32.64 33.40 -0.69
C ASP A 61 32.40 33.90 -2.13
N THR A 62 31.88 35.10 -2.23
CA THR A 62 31.48 35.68 -3.52
C THR A 62 32.68 36.05 -4.42
N ALA A 63 33.90 36.13 -3.87
CA ALA A 63 35.12 36.38 -4.64
C ALA A 63 35.54 35.13 -5.42
N ASN A 64 35.35 33.96 -4.84
CA ASN A 64 35.82 32.68 -5.39
C ASN A 64 34.64 31.79 -5.86
N GLY A 65 33.39 32.13 -5.57
CA GLY A 65 32.20 31.35 -5.88
C GLY A 65 32.13 30.03 -5.11
N VAL A 66 32.66 30.01 -3.89
CA VAL A 66 32.74 28.79 -3.07
C VAL A 66 31.76 28.83 -1.93
N VAL A 67 31.00 27.74 -1.75
CA VAL A 67 30.13 27.53 -0.57
C VAL A 67 31.02 27.22 0.61
N VAL A 68 30.99 28.09 1.62
CA VAL A 68 31.81 27.94 2.84
C VAL A 68 31.01 27.40 4.01
N ASP A 69 29.70 27.53 3.97
CA ASP A 69 28.79 26.93 4.96
C ASP A 69 27.40 26.71 4.33
N ALA A 70 26.70 25.66 4.78
CA ALA A 70 25.38 25.31 4.34
C ALA A 70 24.54 24.78 5.52
N ALA A 71 23.33 25.29 5.68
CA ALA A 71 22.34 24.76 6.61
C ALA A 71 21.07 24.44 5.84
N ILE A 72 20.53 23.24 6.03
CA ILE A 72 19.34 22.78 5.34
C ILE A 72 18.31 22.32 6.38
N GLU A 73 17.12 22.89 6.31
CA GLU A 73 16.00 22.58 7.19
C GLU A 73 14.81 22.07 6.37
N GLY A 74 14.15 21.02 6.87
CA GLY A 74 12.92 20.46 6.29
C GLY A 74 12.20 19.69 7.39
N ALA A 75 11.46 20.42 8.24
CA ALA A 75 10.85 19.87 9.46
C ALA A 75 9.79 18.79 9.17
N ASP A 76 9.12 18.88 8.03
CA ASP A 76 8.04 17.99 7.64
C ASP A 76 8.52 16.86 6.72
N GLU A 77 9.82 16.78 6.44
CA GLU A 77 10.42 15.71 5.65
C GLU A 77 10.52 14.41 6.44
N THR A 78 10.41 13.27 5.74
CA THR A 78 10.52 11.95 6.36
C THR A 78 11.90 11.78 7.01
N PRO A 79 11.99 11.41 8.31
CA PRO A 79 13.26 11.36 9.04
C PRO A 79 14.30 10.42 8.43
N ASP A 80 13.85 9.29 7.89
CA ASP A 80 14.69 8.20 7.37
C ASP A 80 15.14 8.42 5.92
N ARG A 81 14.44 9.26 5.13
CA ARG A 81 14.73 9.52 3.71
C ARG A 81 15.04 10.99 3.45
N GLY A 82 14.07 11.86 3.66
CA GLY A 82 14.26 13.29 3.53
C GLY A 82 15.35 13.81 4.46
N GLY A 83 15.37 13.35 5.72
CA GLY A 83 16.41 13.68 6.69
C GLY A 83 17.82 13.23 6.25
N ARG A 84 17.95 12.06 5.60
CA ARG A 84 19.23 11.63 5.00
C ARG A 84 19.62 12.48 3.80
N ALA A 85 18.68 12.84 2.94
CA ALA A 85 18.96 13.73 1.82
C ALA A 85 19.46 15.09 2.30
N ILE A 86 18.82 15.65 3.32
CA ILE A 86 19.24 16.89 3.98
C ILE A 86 20.66 16.76 4.53
N SER A 87 20.93 15.74 5.33
CA SER A 87 22.26 15.55 5.95
C SER A 87 23.35 15.33 4.92
N ASN A 88 23.11 14.50 3.91
CA ASN A 88 24.06 14.22 2.84
C ASN A 88 24.35 15.46 1.99
N ALA A 89 23.30 16.20 1.59
CA ALA A 89 23.46 17.40 0.79
C ALA A 89 24.23 18.49 1.54
N GLN A 90 23.88 18.73 2.80
CA GLN A 90 24.55 19.72 3.64
C GLN A 90 26.06 19.40 3.78
N ALA A 91 26.40 18.14 4.09
CA ALA A 91 27.79 17.70 4.20
C ALA A 91 28.52 17.84 2.85
N SER A 92 27.91 17.42 1.74
CA SER A 92 28.49 17.50 0.40
C SER A 92 28.78 18.93 -0.03
N MET A 93 27.86 19.87 0.19
CA MET A 93 28.02 21.28 -0.20
C MET A 93 29.18 21.92 0.52
N VAL A 94 29.37 21.66 1.81
CA VAL A 94 30.46 22.17 2.61
C VAL A 94 31.79 21.51 2.22
N GLU A 95 31.83 20.21 1.99
CA GLU A 95 33.02 19.45 1.63
C GLU A 95 33.54 19.83 0.24
N THR A 96 32.65 19.94 -0.73
CA THR A 96 32.99 20.24 -2.13
C THR A 96 33.13 21.73 -2.41
N GLY A 97 32.57 22.58 -1.57
CA GLY A 97 32.43 24.02 -1.81
C GLY A 97 31.52 24.40 -2.96
N THR A 98 30.63 23.48 -3.38
CA THR A 98 29.70 23.68 -4.51
C THR A 98 28.26 23.38 -4.09
N ILE A 99 27.29 23.79 -4.93
CA ILE A 99 25.89 23.43 -4.74
C ILE A 99 25.52 22.12 -5.44
N ASP A 100 26.45 21.47 -6.09
CA ASP A 100 26.22 20.21 -6.78
C ASP A 100 26.08 19.09 -5.76
N VAL A 101 24.86 18.57 -5.59
CA VAL A 101 24.57 17.44 -4.71
C VAL A 101 23.98 16.29 -5.51
N SER A 102 24.48 15.10 -5.23
CA SER A 102 23.90 13.88 -5.78
C SER A 102 22.55 13.61 -5.13
N ALA A 103 21.56 13.20 -5.93
CA ALA A 103 20.27 12.81 -5.42
C ALA A 103 20.42 11.62 -4.46
N THR A 104 19.81 11.72 -3.28
CA THR A 104 19.76 10.62 -2.33
C THR A 104 18.72 9.61 -2.75
N ALA A 105 19.11 8.36 -2.88
CA ALA A 105 18.24 7.27 -3.25
C ALA A 105 17.03 7.18 -2.29
N GLY A 106 15.80 7.14 -2.84
CA GLY A 106 14.54 7.12 -2.09
C GLY A 106 14.05 8.49 -1.60
N ALA A 107 14.80 9.58 -1.84
CA ALA A 107 14.43 10.93 -1.46
C ALA A 107 14.61 11.92 -2.63
N THR A 108 14.26 11.51 -3.83
CA THR A 108 14.49 12.31 -5.06
C THR A 108 13.78 13.68 -5.00
N VAL A 109 12.52 13.72 -4.55
CA VAL A 109 11.76 14.97 -4.45
C VAL A 109 12.40 15.94 -3.45
N THR A 110 12.84 15.44 -2.30
CA THR A 110 13.58 16.23 -1.30
C THR A 110 14.94 16.68 -1.83
N SER A 111 15.66 15.80 -2.53
CA SER A 111 16.96 16.14 -3.14
C SER A 111 16.80 17.21 -4.22
N ASP A 112 15.78 17.15 -5.05
CA ASP A 112 15.46 18.16 -6.07
C ASP A 112 15.12 19.49 -5.42
N ALA A 113 14.31 19.49 -4.36
CA ALA A 113 13.97 20.69 -3.60
C ALA A 113 15.24 21.35 -2.98
N ILE A 114 16.15 20.53 -2.44
CA ILE A 114 17.44 21.01 -1.92
C ILE A 114 18.25 21.66 -3.05
N ALA A 115 18.37 21.04 -4.21
CA ALA A 115 19.09 21.54 -5.36
C ALA A 115 18.51 22.87 -5.88
N ASP A 116 17.18 22.94 -5.97
CA ASP A 116 16.46 24.16 -6.42
C ASP A 116 16.67 25.31 -5.42
N ALA A 117 16.49 25.06 -4.12
CA ALA A 117 16.71 26.06 -3.08
C ALA A 117 18.18 26.51 -2.99
N ALA A 118 19.13 25.56 -3.07
CA ALA A 118 20.56 25.86 -3.07
C ALA A 118 20.96 26.72 -4.30
N THR A 119 20.42 26.39 -5.48
CA THR A 119 20.66 27.18 -6.72
C THR A 119 20.12 28.59 -6.56
N ALA A 120 18.93 28.76 -6.03
CA ALA A 120 18.34 30.08 -5.79
C ALA A 120 19.18 30.91 -4.80
N ALA A 121 19.55 30.33 -3.65
CA ALA A 121 20.37 30.97 -2.64
C ALA A 121 21.77 31.34 -3.17
N TYR A 122 22.40 30.44 -3.93
CA TYR A 122 23.72 30.69 -4.53
C TYR A 122 23.68 31.81 -5.56
N ASN A 123 22.70 31.81 -6.46
CA ASN A 123 22.52 32.85 -7.47
C ASN A 123 22.29 34.23 -6.82
N GLU A 124 21.49 34.30 -5.78
CA GLU A 124 21.28 35.53 -5.02
C GLU A 124 22.56 36.03 -4.34
N ALA A 125 23.32 35.09 -3.68
CA ALA A 125 24.58 35.41 -3.05
C ALA A 125 25.62 35.97 -4.06
N MET A 126 25.67 35.37 -5.24
CA MET A 126 26.59 35.75 -6.31
C MET A 126 26.13 37.02 -7.09
N GLY A 127 24.93 37.57 -6.79
CA GLY A 127 24.35 38.68 -7.54
C GLY A 127 24.02 38.29 -8.98
N ILE A 128 23.87 37.00 -9.26
CA ILE A 128 23.40 36.49 -10.54
C ILE A 128 21.91 36.81 -10.61
N SER A 129 21.58 37.93 -11.21
CA SER A 129 20.20 38.31 -11.42
C SER A 129 19.57 37.29 -12.38
N SER A 130 18.82 36.34 -11.86
CA SER A 130 17.89 35.59 -12.69
C SER A 130 16.88 36.58 -13.24
N SER A 131 17.07 36.99 -14.48
CA SER A 131 16.01 37.69 -15.21
C SER A 131 14.86 36.69 -15.34
N THR A 132 13.94 36.74 -14.40
CA THR A 132 12.75 35.91 -14.34
C THR A 132 11.74 36.30 -15.42
N VAL A 133 12.17 36.36 -16.64
CA VAL A 133 11.28 36.33 -17.78
C VAL A 133 10.97 34.84 -17.99
N VAL A 134 9.87 34.39 -17.39
CA VAL A 134 9.31 33.07 -17.66
C VAL A 134 8.78 33.10 -19.09
N LYS A 135 9.62 32.74 -20.05
CA LYS A 135 9.26 32.68 -21.45
C LYS A 135 9.66 31.33 -22.03
N MET A 136 8.65 30.57 -22.42
CA MET A 136 8.83 29.33 -23.17
C MET A 136 8.80 29.58 -24.67
N LYS A 137 9.45 28.71 -25.44
CA LYS A 137 9.22 28.68 -26.88
C LYS A 137 8.00 27.80 -27.15
N PRO A 138 6.94 28.33 -27.83
CA PRO A 138 5.77 27.53 -28.17
C PRO A 138 6.14 26.27 -28.92
N GLY A 139 5.59 25.11 -28.47
CA GLY A 139 5.91 23.81 -29.07
C GLY A 139 5.50 22.63 -28.19
N LYS A 140 5.97 21.45 -28.59
CA LYS A 140 5.86 20.22 -27.82
C LYS A 140 7.23 19.87 -27.26
N TYR A 141 7.26 19.49 -25.98
CA TYR A 141 8.46 19.09 -25.24
C TYR A 141 8.16 17.81 -24.47
N THR A 142 9.10 16.89 -24.42
CA THR A 142 8.94 15.60 -23.74
C THR A 142 10.03 15.44 -22.72
N GLY A 143 9.63 15.26 -21.48
CA GLY A 143 10.51 14.75 -20.42
C GLY A 143 10.15 13.31 -20.09
N ALA A 144 10.97 12.64 -19.32
CA ALA A 144 10.73 11.28 -18.92
C ALA A 144 11.22 11.03 -17.47
N ALA A 145 10.49 10.21 -16.72
CA ALA A 145 10.87 9.83 -15.38
C ALA A 145 10.40 8.40 -15.07
N LYS A 146 11.08 7.74 -14.15
CA LYS A 146 10.69 6.41 -13.71
C LYS A 146 9.38 6.46 -12.94
N GLY A 147 8.37 5.75 -13.44
CA GLY A 147 7.05 5.67 -12.90
C GLY A 147 6.87 4.54 -11.89
N TYR A 148 5.67 3.97 -11.85
CA TYR A 148 5.36 2.85 -10.98
C TYR A 148 6.28 1.63 -11.24
N TRP A 149 6.57 1.35 -12.51
CA TRP A 149 7.60 0.41 -12.92
C TRP A 149 8.95 1.14 -12.98
N GLN A 150 9.80 0.95 -12.01
CA GLN A 150 11.07 1.67 -11.90
C GLN A 150 12.12 1.29 -12.96
N ILE A 151 11.81 0.36 -13.84
CA ILE A 151 12.71 -0.13 -14.90
C ILE A 151 12.63 0.73 -16.15
N TRP A 152 11.45 1.25 -16.46
CA TRP A 152 11.19 2.08 -17.63
C TRP A 152 10.84 3.52 -17.25
N GLU A 153 11.15 4.41 -18.14
CA GLU A 153 10.78 5.82 -17.99
C GLU A 153 9.40 6.08 -18.64
N LEU A 154 8.54 6.75 -17.89
CA LEU A 154 7.29 7.29 -18.41
C LEU A 154 7.57 8.57 -19.18
N PRO A 155 7.46 8.60 -20.52
CA PRO A 155 7.58 9.83 -21.28
C PRO A 155 6.29 10.63 -21.17
N VAL A 156 6.42 11.91 -20.81
CA VAL A 156 5.30 12.86 -20.73
C VAL A 156 5.58 14.03 -21.67
N THR A 157 4.67 14.28 -22.61
CA THR A 157 4.78 15.37 -23.57
C THR A 157 3.84 16.51 -23.17
N ILE A 158 4.38 17.70 -23.00
CA ILE A 158 3.59 18.91 -22.82
C ILE A 158 3.54 19.71 -24.11
N THR A 159 2.41 20.36 -24.36
CA THR A 159 2.27 21.41 -25.37
C THR A 159 2.19 22.73 -24.64
N VAL A 160 3.05 23.68 -24.98
CA VAL A 160 3.12 25.01 -24.34
C VAL A 160 2.99 26.13 -25.33
N ASN A 161 2.50 27.31 -24.86
CA ASN A 161 2.70 28.59 -25.50
C ASN A 161 3.84 29.35 -24.80
N GLU A 162 3.96 30.69 -24.97
CA GLU A 162 5.05 31.43 -24.34
C GLU A 162 5.01 31.45 -22.80
N THR A 163 3.85 31.21 -22.17
CA THR A 163 3.67 31.37 -20.72
C THR A 163 2.91 30.25 -20.03
N SER A 164 2.31 29.33 -20.79
CA SER A 164 1.34 28.39 -20.22
C SER A 164 1.46 26.99 -20.79
N ILE A 165 1.17 25.99 -19.97
CA ILE A 165 0.95 24.59 -20.34
C ILE A 165 -0.47 24.50 -20.92
N LEU A 166 -0.58 24.03 -22.16
CA LEU A 166 -1.86 23.92 -22.86
C LEU A 166 -2.41 22.48 -22.87
N LYS A 167 -1.53 21.49 -22.87
CA LYS A 167 -1.89 20.08 -22.97
C LYS A 167 -0.79 19.21 -22.36
N ILE A 168 -1.19 18.09 -21.78
CA ILE A 168 -0.31 17.05 -21.27
C ILE A 168 -0.71 15.73 -21.95
N GLU A 169 0.24 15.02 -22.50
CA GLU A 169 0.03 13.77 -23.24
C GLU A 169 1.03 12.70 -22.78
N VAL A 170 0.55 11.46 -22.70
CA VAL A 170 1.38 10.28 -22.45
C VAL A 170 1.11 9.25 -23.55
N PRO A 171 2.05 8.34 -23.89
CA PRO A 171 1.81 7.29 -24.88
C PRO A 171 0.64 6.39 -24.48
N ASP A 172 -0.11 5.93 -25.46
CA ASP A 172 -1.18 4.95 -25.26
C ASP A 172 -0.63 3.51 -25.16
N ASP A 173 0.64 3.30 -25.56
CA ASP A 173 1.30 2.00 -25.43
C ASP A 173 1.76 1.75 -24.00
N ARG A 174 0.98 0.98 -23.28
CA ARG A 174 1.22 0.60 -21.88
C ARG A 174 2.53 -0.16 -21.62
N PHE A 175 3.14 -0.73 -22.65
CA PHE A 175 4.39 -1.48 -22.57
C PHE A 175 5.63 -0.64 -22.86
N ALA A 176 5.46 0.53 -23.46
CA ALA A 176 6.55 1.43 -23.81
C ALA A 176 6.92 2.39 -22.69
N HIS A 177 6.24 2.34 -21.56
CA HIS A 177 6.47 3.26 -20.45
C HIS A 177 6.34 2.56 -19.09
N GLY A 178 7.11 2.99 -18.10
CA GLY A 178 7.18 2.40 -16.77
C GLY A 178 5.95 2.67 -15.89
N GLU A 179 4.74 2.40 -16.40
CA GLU A 179 3.51 2.75 -15.72
C GLU A 179 2.40 1.70 -15.87
N THR A 180 1.46 1.67 -14.92
CA THR A 180 0.27 0.84 -15.01
C THR A 180 -0.86 1.64 -15.66
N GLU A 181 -1.64 0.97 -16.51
CA GLU A 181 -2.78 1.60 -17.19
C GLU A 181 -3.78 2.22 -16.19
N VAL A 182 -4.03 1.52 -15.10
CA VAL A 182 -5.03 1.96 -14.08
C VAL A 182 -4.55 3.17 -13.30
N MET A 183 -3.31 3.19 -12.83
CA MET A 183 -2.75 4.32 -12.07
C MET A 183 -2.56 5.54 -12.96
N LEU A 184 -2.08 5.32 -14.16
CA LEU A 184 -1.90 6.37 -15.15
C LEU A 184 -3.23 7.00 -15.57
N ALA A 185 -4.29 6.21 -15.76
CA ALA A 185 -5.62 6.72 -16.06
C ALA A 185 -6.10 7.68 -14.97
N ASN A 186 -5.94 7.33 -13.68
CA ASN A 186 -6.30 8.22 -12.57
C ASN A 186 -5.53 9.54 -12.59
N VAL A 187 -4.23 9.47 -12.83
CA VAL A 187 -3.40 10.68 -12.92
C VAL A 187 -3.80 11.52 -14.13
N LYS A 188 -4.10 10.91 -15.28
CA LYS A 188 -4.61 11.62 -16.47
C LYS A 188 -5.92 12.35 -16.18
N ASP A 189 -6.85 11.66 -15.53
CA ASP A 189 -8.20 12.16 -15.33
C ASP A 189 -8.27 13.24 -14.24
N LEU A 190 -7.45 13.12 -13.19
CA LEU A 190 -7.52 13.99 -12.03
C LEU A 190 -6.39 15.04 -11.97
N MET A 191 -5.14 14.65 -12.23
CA MET A 191 -3.99 15.53 -12.03
C MET A 191 -3.69 16.41 -13.25
N PHE A 192 -3.84 15.90 -14.49
CA PHE A 192 -3.56 16.71 -15.67
C PHE A 192 -4.43 17.96 -15.77
N PRO A 193 -5.76 17.89 -15.52
CA PRO A 193 -6.59 19.09 -15.46
C PRO A 193 -6.11 20.09 -14.39
N ARG A 194 -5.75 19.60 -13.19
CA ARG A 194 -5.26 20.44 -12.08
C ARG A 194 -3.98 21.20 -12.44
N ILE A 195 -3.02 20.50 -13.09
CA ILE A 195 -1.78 21.12 -13.54
C ILE A 195 -2.05 22.19 -14.61
N ILE A 196 -2.91 21.90 -15.60
CA ILE A 196 -3.25 22.83 -16.67
C ILE A 196 -4.02 24.05 -16.12
N GLU A 197 -4.96 23.85 -15.21
CA GLU A 197 -5.77 24.90 -14.64
C GLU A 197 -4.95 25.81 -13.71
N SER A 198 -4.15 25.22 -12.83
CA SER A 198 -3.31 25.97 -11.90
C SER A 198 -2.01 26.49 -12.50
N GLN A 199 -1.60 26.01 -13.67
CA GLN A 199 -0.28 26.23 -14.26
C GLN A 199 0.86 25.88 -13.31
N SER A 200 0.66 24.83 -12.52
CA SER A 200 1.62 24.37 -11.51
C SER A 200 1.76 22.85 -11.51
N ILE A 201 2.99 22.36 -11.40
CA ILE A 201 3.30 20.95 -11.14
C ILE A 201 3.32 20.63 -9.63
N ALA A 202 3.22 21.63 -8.76
CA ALA A 202 3.13 21.46 -7.31
C ALA A 202 1.70 21.17 -6.82
N VAL A 203 0.90 20.50 -7.66
CA VAL A 203 -0.41 19.97 -7.27
C VAL A 203 -0.21 18.71 -6.39
N ASP A 204 -1.19 18.39 -5.55
CA ASP A 204 -1.14 17.17 -4.73
C ASP A 204 -1.05 15.91 -5.60
N ALA A 205 -0.36 14.90 -5.11
CA ALA A 205 -0.35 13.59 -5.72
C ALA A 205 -1.73 12.93 -5.59
N ILE A 206 -2.13 12.18 -6.61
CA ILE A 206 -3.40 11.45 -6.57
C ILE A 206 -3.29 10.30 -5.56
N ALA A 207 -4.17 10.30 -4.59
CA ALA A 207 -4.24 9.25 -3.56
C ALA A 207 -4.40 7.88 -4.21
N GLY A 208 -3.53 6.93 -3.84
CA GLY A 208 -3.46 5.61 -4.45
C GLY A 208 -2.65 5.53 -5.76
N ALA A 209 -2.11 6.66 -6.28
CA ALA A 209 -1.27 6.73 -7.48
C ALA A 209 -0.05 7.65 -7.28
N THR A 210 0.54 7.65 -6.09
CA THR A 210 1.60 8.60 -5.69
C THR A 210 2.85 8.47 -6.55
N SER A 211 3.34 7.25 -6.78
CA SER A 211 4.53 7.01 -7.61
C SER A 211 4.34 7.52 -9.03
N THR A 212 3.21 7.21 -9.66
CA THR A 212 2.83 7.70 -10.98
C THR A 212 2.72 9.22 -11.02
N SER A 213 2.07 9.81 -10.00
CA SER A 213 1.94 11.26 -9.87
C SER A 213 3.30 11.97 -9.83
N ASN A 214 4.23 11.43 -9.04
CA ASN A 214 5.57 12.00 -8.91
C ASN A 214 6.37 11.86 -10.23
N ALA A 215 6.28 10.70 -10.89
CA ALA A 215 6.92 10.51 -12.19
C ALA A 215 6.42 11.52 -13.23
N VAL A 216 5.12 11.73 -13.30
CA VAL A 216 4.52 12.72 -14.20
C VAL A 216 5.01 14.15 -13.89
N LYS A 217 5.04 14.52 -12.60
CA LYS A 217 5.55 15.86 -12.19
C LYS A 217 7.01 16.05 -12.59
N MET A 218 7.86 15.04 -12.35
CA MET A 218 9.28 15.08 -12.73
C MET A 218 9.47 15.18 -14.24
N ALA A 219 8.74 14.38 -15.01
CA ALA A 219 8.80 14.43 -16.47
C ALA A 219 8.31 15.79 -17.03
N ILE A 220 7.23 16.33 -16.47
CA ILE A 220 6.76 17.68 -16.85
C ILE A 220 7.77 18.75 -16.47
N LYS A 221 8.39 18.69 -15.28
CA LYS A 221 9.48 19.61 -14.86
C LYS A 221 10.58 19.65 -15.90
N GLN A 222 11.07 18.49 -16.33
CA GLN A 222 12.12 18.37 -17.34
C GLN A 222 11.67 18.98 -18.70
N ALA A 223 10.48 18.66 -19.17
CA ALA A 223 9.92 19.22 -20.40
C ALA A 223 9.73 20.74 -20.34
N LEU A 224 9.34 21.30 -19.18
CA LEU A 224 9.25 22.73 -18.95
C LEU A 224 10.62 23.41 -18.98
N GLN A 225 11.65 22.80 -18.38
CA GLN A 225 13.02 23.31 -18.42
C GLN A 225 13.51 23.42 -19.87
N ASP A 226 13.27 22.42 -20.68
CA ASP A 226 13.62 22.42 -22.11
C ASP A 226 12.86 23.53 -22.88
N ALA A 227 11.57 23.70 -22.59
CA ALA A 227 10.75 24.74 -23.21
C ALA A 227 11.22 26.16 -22.84
N LEU A 228 11.61 26.37 -21.58
CA LEU A 228 12.13 27.63 -21.07
C LEU A 228 13.49 27.95 -21.67
N VAL A 229 14.40 27.03 -21.69
CA VAL A 229 15.73 27.19 -22.33
C VAL A 229 15.59 27.48 -23.81
N ALA A 230 14.72 26.78 -24.52
CA ALA A 230 14.41 27.07 -25.93
C ALA A 230 13.76 28.45 -26.16
N GLY A 231 13.07 29.00 -25.15
CA GLY A 231 12.48 30.33 -25.14
C GLY A 231 13.48 31.47 -24.77
N GLY A 232 14.71 31.11 -24.38
CA GLY A 232 15.74 32.03 -23.95
C GLY A 232 15.70 32.38 -22.46
N SER A 233 14.90 31.65 -21.68
CA SER A 233 14.90 31.71 -20.20
C SER A 233 15.93 30.75 -19.61
N ASP A 234 16.27 30.95 -18.35
CA ASP A 234 17.06 29.98 -17.60
C ASP A 234 16.22 28.74 -17.21
N ALA A 235 16.82 27.56 -17.10
CA ALA A 235 16.12 26.34 -16.69
C ALA A 235 15.51 26.45 -15.27
N SER A 236 16.14 27.23 -14.38
CA SER A 236 15.64 27.50 -13.02
C SER A 236 14.31 28.27 -13.00
N ALA A 237 13.95 28.95 -14.10
CA ALA A 237 12.64 29.63 -14.25
C ALA A 237 11.46 28.63 -14.16
N VAL A 238 11.72 27.29 -14.20
CA VAL A 238 10.73 26.25 -13.92
C VAL A 238 10.12 26.39 -12.51
N SER A 239 10.81 27.04 -11.58
CA SER A 239 10.28 27.36 -10.24
C SER A 239 8.97 28.12 -10.27
N ALA A 240 8.72 28.91 -11.33
CA ALA A 240 7.43 29.61 -11.51
C ALA A 240 6.25 28.63 -11.67
N PHE A 241 6.51 27.39 -12.10
CA PHE A 241 5.52 26.31 -12.25
C PHE A 241 5.52 25.36 -11.05
N GLN A 242 6.31 25.62 -10.01
CA GLN A 242 6.42 24.82 -8.78
C GLN A 242 5.76 25.51 -7.57
N ILE A 243 5.03 26.58 -7.79
CA ILE A 243 4.27 27.25 -6.73
C ILE A 243 2.99 26.45 -6.47
N PRO A 244 2.78 25.93 -5.25
CA PRO A 244 1.54 25.23 -4.94
C PRO A 244 0.33 26.11 -5.25
N PRO A 245 -0.70 25.55 -5.90
CA PRO A 245 -1.93 26.30 -6.12
C PRO A 245 -2.53 26.70 -4.77
N ALA A 246 -3.09 27.90 -4.70
CA ALA A 246 -3.83 28.31 -3.52
C ALA A 246 -4.93 27.29 -3.24
N LYS A 247 -4.96 26.77 -2.01
CA LYS A 247 -6.07 25.91 -1.62
C LYS A 247 -7.36 26.74 -1.67
N PRO A 248 -8.45 26.19 -2.21
CA PRO A 248 -9.73 26.90 -2.20
C PRO A 248 -10.10 27.27 -0.75
N GLU A 249 -10.73 28.42 -0.58
CA GLU A 249 -11.32 28.73 0.74
C GLU A 249 -12.35 27.66 1.05
N VAL A 250 -12.17 26.99 2.19
CA VAL A 250 -13.11 26.00 2.67
C VAL A 250 -14.33 26.74 3.20
N GLY A 251 -15.50 26.44 2.62
CA GLY A 251 -16.78 27.00 3.09
C GLY A 251 -17.28 26.32 4.37
N ASP A 252 -18.49 26.68 4.76
CA ASP A 252 -19.20 25.92 5.80
C ASP A 252 -19.36 24.44 5.33
N PRO A 253 -19.47 23.47 6.25
CA PRO A 253 -19.73 22.09 5.89
C PRO A 253 -20.99 21.94 5.02
N GLU A 254 -20.88 21.17 3.93
CA GLU A 254 -22.01 20.84 3.09
C GLU A 254 -22.79 19.68 3.71
N GLU A 255 -24.13 19.81 3.76
CA GLU A 255 -25.02 18.76 4.26
C GLU A 255 -25.49 17.87 3.09
N ILE A 256 -25.38 16.57 3.26
CA ILE A 256 -25.78 15.54 2.28
C ILE A 256 -26.65 14.50 2.99
N ASP A 257 -27.75 14.11 2.36
CA ASP A 257 -28.63 13.04 2.88
C ASP A 257 -28.48 11.75 2.06
N ALA A 258 -28.43 10.60 2.74
CA ALA A 258 -28.49 9.28 2.13
C ALA A 258 -29.33 8.30 2.95
N ASP A 259 -29.97 7.31 2.31
CA ASP A 259 -30.58 6.19 3.05
C ASP A 259 -29.50 5.24 3.57
N VAL A 260 -28.53 4.89 2.70
CA VAL A 260 -27.39 4.05 3.04
C VAL A 260 -26.10 4.75 2.58
N LEU A 261 -25.18 4.96 3.51
CA LEU A 261 -23.85 5.46 3.26
C LEU A 261 -22.86 4.32 3.34
N VAL A 262 -21.99 4.18 2.34
CA VAL A 262 -20.87 3.25 2.34
C VAL A 262 -19.56 4.04 2.42
N VAL A 263 -18.78 3.82 3.47
CA VAL A 263 -17.48 4.46 3.67
C VAL A 263 -16.38 3.50 3.30
N GLY A 264 -15.66 3.82 2.22
CA GLY A 264 -14.66 2.97 1.60
C GLY A 264 -15.25 2.16 0.43
N MET A 265 -14.87 2.55 -0.78
CA MET A 265 -15.31 1.90 -2.03
C MET A 265 -14.29 0.87 -2.52
N GLY A 266 -13.68 0.12 -1.60
CA GLY A 266 -13.02 -1.13 -1.90
C GLY A 266 -14.02 -2.17 -2.39
N ASN A 267 -13.56 -3.39 -2.63
CA ASN A 267 -14.40 -4.45 -3.21
C ASN A 267 -15.68 -4.68 -2.39
N GLY A 268 -15.57 -4.84 -1.07
CA GLY A 268 -16.73 -5.03 -0.20
C GLY A 268 -17.70 -3.84 -0.21
N GLY A 269 -17.20 -2.60 -0.31
CA GLY A 269 -18.03 -1.41 -0.39
C GLY A 269 -18.84 -1.34 -1.69
N ILE A 270 -18.24 -1.70 -2.83
CA ILE A 270 -18.95 -1.80 -4.10
C ILE A 270 -20.04 -2.87 -4.04
N MET A 271 -19.74 -4.04 -3.40
CA MET A 271 -20.73 -5.09 -3.16
C MET A 271 -21.89 -4.59 -2.29
N ALA A 272 -21.57 -3.85 -1.23
CA ALA A 272 -22.56 -3.28 -0.33
C ALA A 272 -23.47 -2.26 -1.03
N MET A 273 -22.89 -1.33 -1.81
CA MET A 273 -23.67 -0.38 -2.61
C MET A 273 -24.64 -1.10 -3.56
N LYS A 274 -24.10 -2.09 -4.30
CA LYS A 274 -24.89 -2.81 -5.31
C LYS A 274 -26.02 -3.61 -4.69
N SER A 275 -25.75 -4.37 -3.63
CA SER A 275 -26.75 -5.18 -2.95
C SER A 275 -27.80 -4.34 -2.21
N ALA A 276 -27.41 -3.20 -1.63
CA ALA A 276 -28.34 -2.23 -1.05
C ALA A 276 -29.31 -1.69 -2.12
N CYS A 277 -28.78 -1.26 -3.27
CA CYS A 277 -29.62 -0.79 -4.38
C CYS A 277 -30.60 -1.87 -4.85
N GLU A 278 -30.15 -3.11 -5.02
CA GLU A 278 -31.02 -4.23 -5.42
C GLU A 278 -32.11 -4.52 -4.39
N THR A 279 -31.75 -4.52 -3.10
CA THR A 279 -32.71 -4.77 -2.01
C THR A 279 -33.74 -3.67 -1.94
N ILE A 280 -33.34 -2.40 -1.99
CA ILE A 280 -34.26 -1.27 -2.00
C ILE A 280 -35.22 -1.34 -3.20
N GLN A 281 -34.70 -1.65 -4.38
CA GLN A 281 -35.55 -1.80 -5.58
C GLN A 281 -36.47 -3.02 -5.53
N SER A 282 -36.04 -4.10 -4.87
CA SER A 282 -36.96 -5.26 -4.67
C SER A 282 -38.15 -4.91 -3.80
N ILE A 283 -37.93 -4.03 -2.80
CA ILE A 283 -39.00 -3.55 -1.91
C ILE A 283 -39.85 -2.47 -2.62
N ASN A 284 -39.26 -1.58 -3.37
CA ASN A 284 -39.88 -0.46 -4.07
C ASN A 284 -39.54 -0.41 -5.57
N PRO A 285 -40.06 -1.28 -6.40
CA PRO A 285 -39.73 -1.35 -7.81
C PRO A 285 -39.95 -0.02 -8.54
N ASN A 286 -39.06 0.27 -9.49
CA ASN A 286 -39.07 1.48 -10.34
C ASN A 286 -38.87 2.81 -9.60
N LYS A 287 -38.33 2.81 -8.39
CA LYS A 287 -37.87 4.01 -7.67
C LYS A 287 -36.35 4.10 -7.70
N LEU A 288 -35.84 5.30 -7.85
CA LEU A 288 -34.43 5.57 -7.63
C LEU A 288 -34.15 5.49 -6.14
N VAL A 289 -32.94 5.01 -5.81
CA VAL A 289 -32.49 4.81 -4.43
C VAL A 289 -31.53 5.92 -4.00
N SER A 290 -31.41 6.16 -2.69
CA SER A 290 -30.43 7.06 -2.10
C SER A 290 -29.36 6.23 -1.41
N VAL A 291 -28.40 5.73 -2.19
CA VAL A 291 -27.20 5.02 -1.71
C VAL A 291 -25.98 5.81 -2.13
N LEU A 292 -25.18 6.25 -1.16
CA LEU A 292 -23.98 7.04 -1.38
C LEU A 292 -22.74 6.25 -0.97
N GLY A 293 -21.72 6.23 -1.84
CA GLY A 293 -20.38 5.75 -1.51
C GLY A 293 -19.42 6.91 -1.31
N ILE A 294 -18.49 6.81 -0.37
CA ILE A 294 -17.35 7.74 -0.28
C ILE A 294 -16.04 6.95 -0.21
N ASP A 295 -14.99 7.48 -0.83
CA ASP A 295 -13.64 6.92 -0.73
C ASP A 295 -12.61 8.03 -0.66
N ARG A 296 -11.61 7.89 0.23
CA ARG A 296 -10.53 8.88 0.32
C ARG A 296 -9.60 8.86 -0.89
N ALA A 297 -9.54 7.76 -1.63
CA ALA A 297 -8.73 7.66 -2.84
C ALA A 297 -9.40 8.37 -4.02
N GLY A 298 -8.59 8.79 -4.98
CA GLY A 298 -9.06 9.33 -6.26
C GLY A 298 -9.69 8.28 -7.17
N LYS A 299 -9.74 7.02 -6.73
CA LYS A 299 -10.37 5.90 -7.43
C LYS A 299 -10.91 4.86 -6.45
N TYR A 300 -11.99 4.23 -6.85
CA TYR A 300 -12.56 3.07 -6.16
C TYR A 300 -11.74 1.79 -6.37
N GLY A 301 -12.07 0.74 -5.63
CA GLY A 301 -11.48 -0.60 -5.71
C GLY A 301 -10.47 -0.89 -4.58
N GLY A 302 -9.82 0.13 -4.00
CA GLY A 302 -8.91 0.00 -2.88
C GLY A 302 -7.78 -1.01 -3.14
N LYS A 303 -7.24 -1.61 -2.09
CA LYS A 303 -6.24 -2.69 -2.18
C LYS A 303 -6.79 -3.95 -2.85
N SER A 304 -8.10 -4.15 -2.79
CA SER A 304 -8.76 -5.30 -3.42
C SER A 304 -8.61 -5.34 -4.94
N ALA A 305 -8.39 -4.19 -5.59
CA ALA A 305 -8.07 -4.13 -7.01
C ALA A 305 -6.71 -4.78 -7.35
N LEU A 306 -5.88 -5.04 -6.34
CA LEU A 306 -4.58 -5.71 -6.49
C LEU A 306 -4.69 -7.24 -6.39
N THR A 307 -5.82 -7.75 -5.87
CA THR A 307 -6.03 -9.17 -5.62
C THR A 307 -6.98 -9.77 -6.65
N HIS A 308 -6.79 -11.03 -6.95
CA HIS A 308 -7.54 -11.79 -7.95
C HIS A 308 -8.07 -13.12 -7.40
N GLU A 309 -7.78 -13.41 -6.14
CA GLU A 309 -8.18 -14.66 -5.48
C GLU A 309 -9.19 -14.38 -4.37
N GLY A 310 -10.11 -15.32 -4.19
CA GLY A 310 -11.05 -15.30 -3.09
C GLY A 310 -11.41 -16.69 -2.63
N CYS A 311 -11.59 -16.87 -1.34
CA CYS A 311 -12.11 -18.09 -0.76
C CYS A 311 -13.64 -18.09 -0.79
N ALA A 312 -14.23 -19.19 -1.26
CA ALA A 312 -15.67 -19.43 -1.18
C ALA A 312 -15.94 -20.92 -1.06
N VAL A 313 -17.07 -21.28 -0.46
CA VAL A 313 -17.43 -22.69 -0.24
C VAL A 313 -18.55 -23.09 -1.19
N ASN A 314 -18.25 -24.04 -2.05
CA ASN A 314 -19.21 -24.74 -2.91
C ASN A 314 -20.25 -23.82 -3.59
N PRO A 315 -19.84 -22.90 -4.51
CA PRO A 315 -20.78 -22.08 -5.25
C PRO A 315 -21.79 -22.97 -6.02
N PRO A 316 -23.10 -22.92 -5.71
CA PRO A 316 -24.08 -23.87 -6.23
C PRO A 316 -24.12 -23.95 -7.75
N LYS A 317 -24.08 -22.82 -8.42
CA LYS A 317 -24.15 -22.72 -9.86
C LYS A 317 -22.94 -23.33 -10.56
N TYR A 318 -21.76 -23.07 -10.01
CA TYR A 318 -20.54 -23.64 -10.55
C TYR A 318 -20.41 -25.14 -10.26
N MET A 319 -20.96 -25.62 -9.14
CA MET A 319 -21.06 -27.07 -8.91
C MET A 319 -21.86 -27.75 -10.03
N GLU A 320 -23.00 -27.17 -10.42
CA GLU A 320 -23.83 -27.71 -11.51
C GLU A 320 -23.13 -27.60 -12.88
N GLU A 321 -22.51 -26.45 -13.18
CA GLU A 321 -21.96 -26.16 -14.51
C GLU A 321 -20.66 -26.92 -14.81
N ILE A 322 -19.77 -27.06 -13.81
CA ILE A 322 -18.42 -27.60 -14.06
C ILE A 322 -18.03 -28.81 -13.21
N ASN A 323 -18.84 -29.19 -12.21
CA ASN A 323 -18.56 -30.34 -11.33
C ASN A 323 -19.68 -31.37 -11.26
N GLY A 324 -20.59 -31.35 -12.24
CA GLY A 324 -21.68 -32.33 -12.32
C GLY A 324 -22.69 -32.33 -11.16
N GLY A 325 -22.75 -31.20 -10.42
CA GLY A 325 -23.56 -31.05 -9.23
C GLY A 325 -22.94 -31.52 -7.92
N GLU A 326 -21.73 -32.07 -7.98
CA GLU A 326 -21.00 -32.52 -6.79
C GLU A 326 -20.26 -31.33 -6.13
N PRO A 327 -20.09 -31.36 -4.80
CA PRO A 327 -19.29 -30.34 -4.09
C PRO A 327 -17.84 -30.34 -4.55
N PHE A 328 -17.23 -29.17 -4.61
CA PHE A 328 -15.79 -29.03 -4.88
C PHE A 328 -14.95 -29.42 -3.67
N VAL A 329 -15.45 -29.14 -2.47
CA VAL A 329 -14.84 -29.52 -1.20
C VAL A 329 -15.90 -30.13 -0.29
N ASP A 330 -15.50 -31.06 0.56
CA ASP A 330 -16.29 -31.52 1.70
C ASP A 330 -16.38 -30.37 2.70
N ALA A 331 -17.54 -29.70 2.76
CA ALA A 331 -17.74 -28.53 3.59
C ALA A 331 -17.62 -28.81 5.08
N ASP A 332 -18.04 -30.01 5.53
CA ASP A 332 -17.94 -30.42 6.93
C ASP A 332 -16.48 -30.64 7.34
N LEU A 333 -15.73 -31.36 6.51
CA LEU A 333 -14.28 -31.54 6.72
C LEU A 333 -13.54 -30.20 6.69
N PHE A 334 -13.88 -29.32 5.74
CA PHE A 334 -13.23 -28.01 5.65
C PHE A 334 -13.55 -27.15 6.89
N ARG A 335 -14.76 -27.24 7.40
CA ARG A 335 -15.15 -26.57 8.64
C ARG A 335 -14.38 -27.12 9.86
N GLU A 336 -14.18 -28.44 9.95
CA GLU A 336 -13.37 -29.05 10.99
C GLU A 336 -11.91 -28.57 10.91
N VAL A 337 -11.33 -28.49 9.71
CA VAL A 337 -10.00 -27.95 9.48
C VAL A 337 -9.92 -26.48 9.91
N TRP A 338 -10.92 -25.67 9.52
CA TRP A 338 -10.99 -24.26 9.94
C TRP A 338 -11.00 -24.12 11.46
N ARG A 339 -11.85 -24.87 12.12
CA ARG A 339 -11.99 -24.88 13.56
C ARG A 339 -10.71 -25.35 14.27
N SER A 340 -10.09 -26.40 13.76
CA SER A 340 -8.80 -26.87 14.27
C SER A 340 -7.70 -25.81 14.15
N TYR A 341 -7.63 -25.15 13.01
CA TYR A 341 -6.66 -24.08 12.76
C TYR A 341 -6.89 -22.86 13.66
N THR A 342 -8.15 -22.51 13.92
CA THR A 342 -8.53 -21.34 14.73
C THR A 342 -8.72 -21.65 16.23
N SER A 343 -8.35 -22.87 16.69
CA SER A 343 -8.40 -23.28 18.09
C SER A 343 -7.01 -23.45 18.70
N GLN A 344 -6.08 -22.60 18.39
CA GLN A 344 -4.71 -22.67 18.89
C GLN A 344 -4.69 -22.63 20.42
N GLY A 345 -3.92 -23.54 21.04
CA GLY A 345 -3.84 -23.65 22.49
C GLY A 345 -5.13 -24.14 23.17
N GLY A 346 -6.12 -24.60 22.38
CA GLY A 346 -7.41 -25.07 22.89
C GLY A 346 -8.47 -23.98 23.10
N GLU A 347 -8.13 -22.72 22.81
CA GLU A 347 -9.08 -21.59 22.83
C GLU A 347 -9.57 -21.32 21.40
N GLN A 348 -10.88 -21.38 21.21
CA GLN A 348 -11.52 -20.99 19.96
C GLN A 348 -11.69 -19.48 19.93
N ARG A 349 -11.09 -18.81 18.93
CA ARG A 349 -11.14 -17.35 18.78
C ARG A 349 -11.93 -16.92 17.53
N ALA A 350 -12.09 -17.77 16.52
CA ALA A 350 -13.06 -17.52 15.47
C ALA A 350 -14.48 -17.68 16.03
N LYS A 351 -15.41 -16.81 15.61
CA LYS A 351 -16.82 -16.91 15.96
C LYS A 351 -17.49 -17.99 15.10
N ASP A 352 -17.92 -19.09 15.73
CA ASP A 352 -18.50 -20.24 15.04
C ASP A 352 -19.71 -19.86 14.16
N ASP A 353 -20.56 -18.98 14.64
CA ASP A 353 -21.75 -18.50 13.91
C ASP A 353 -21.38 -17.66 12.67
N LEU A 354 -20.30 -16.92 12.72
CA LEU A 354 -19.81 -16.15 11.56
C LEU A 354 -19.03 -17.03 10.58
N VAL A 355 -18.33 -18.04 11.06
CA VAL A 355 -17.73 -19.08 10.20
C VAL A 355 -18.85 -19.85 9.50
N ASP A 356 -19.93 -20.23 10.20
CA ASP A 356 -21.12 -20.86 9.60
C ASP A 356 -21.77 -19.96 8.55
N LEU A 357 -21.92 -18.67 8.84
CA LEU A 357 -22.45 -17.69 7.89
C LEU A 357 -21.56 -17.62 6.63
N PHE A 358 -20.25 -17.57 6.80
CA PHE A 358 -19.30 -17.53 5.68
C PHE A 358 -19.42 -18.80 4.81
N PHE A 359 -19.51 -19.97 5.43
CA PHE A 359 -19.67 -21.24 4.72
C PHE A 359 -21.00 -21.31 3.96
N ALA A 360 -22.07 -20.79 4.54
CA ALA A 360 -23.40 -20.77 3.91
C ALA A 360 -23.52 -19.74 2.77
N GLU A 361 -22.89 -18.58 2.89
CA GLU A 361 -23.16 -17.43 2.02
C GLU A 361 -22.04 -17.11 1.02
N SER A 362 -20.81 -17.59 1.23
CA SER A 362 -19.71 -17.28 0.31
C SER A 362 -19.93 -17.84 -1.09
N GLY A 363 -20.41 -19.08 -1.20
CA GLY A 363 -20.76 -19.70 -2.48
C GLY A 363 -21.93 -18.97 -3.17
N ASN A 364 -22.97 -18.63 -2.43
CA ASN A 364 -24.10 -17.84 -2.92
C ASN A 364 -23.65 -16.45 -3.42
N THR A 365 -22.65 -15.86 -2.76
CA THR A 365 -22.08 -14.58 -3.17
C THR A 365 -21.34 -14.69 -4.49
N ILE A 366 -20.59 -15.76 -4.72
CA ILE A 366 -19.95 -16.03 -6.02
C ILE A 366 -21.01 -16.14 -7.12
N ASP A 367 -22.07 -16.89 -6.89
CA ASP A 367 -23.15 -17.01 -7.86
C ASP A 367 -23.85 -15.66 -8.15
N TRP A 368 -24.01 -14.83 -7.11
CA TRP A 368 -24.52 -13.48 -7.28
C TRP A 368 -23.58 -12.60 -8.12
N LEU A 369 -22.25 -12.64 -7.86
CA LEU A 369 -21.24 -11.95 -8.65
C LEU A 369 -21.19 -12.43 -10.09
N HIS A 370 -21.31 -13.74 -10.31
CA HIS A 370 -21.44 -14.30 -11.66
C HIS A 370 -22.68 -13.74 -12.38
N GLY A 371 -23.80 -13.60 -11.66
CA GLY A 371 -25.01 -12.93 -12.16
C GLY A 371 -24.80 -11.45 -12.52
N GLN A 372 -23.80 -10.77 -11.94
CA GLN A 372 -23.36 -9.42 -12.31
C GLN A 372 -22.37 -9.39 -13.49
N GLY A 373 -22.09 -10.54 -14.07
CA GLY A 373 -21.17 -10.69 -15.21
C GLY A 373 -19.71 -10.94 -14.82
N TRP A 374 -19.43 -11.23 -13.54
CA TRP A 374 -18.08 -11.62 -13.12
C TRP A 374 -17.77 -13.03 -13.60
N ILE A 375 -16.56 -13.25 -14.05
CA ILE A 375 -16.08 -14.56 -14.52
C ILE A 375 -15.00 -15.05 -13.57
N PHE A 376 -15.21 -16.25 -13.03
CA PHE A 376 -14.28 -16.94 -12.15
C PHE A 376 -13.68 -18.13 -12.88
N GLY A 377 -12.39 -18.37 -12.68
CA GLY A 377 -11.67 -19.50 -13.24
C GLY A 377 -10.97 -20.32 -12.16
N ASP A 378 -10.39 -21.44 -12.55
CA ASP A 378 -9.61 -22.32 -11.70
C ASP A 378 -10.30 -22.73 -10.38
N MET A 379 -11.60 -22.92 -10.48
CA MET A 379 -12.41 -23.40 -9.37
C MET A 379 -12.03 -24.80 -8.92
N GLY A 380 -12.09 -25.06 -7.60
CA GLY A 380 -11.84 -26.39 -7.03
C GLY A 380 -10.39 -26.82 -6.96
N LYS A 381 -9.43 -25.95 -7.25
CA LYS A 381 -8.02 -26.26 -6.98
C LYS A 381 -7.68 -26.01 -5.52
N PRO A 382 -6.91 -26.91 -4.88
CA PRO A 382 -6.35 -26.65 -3.57
C PRO A 382 -5.54 -25.35 -3.63
N ASN A 383 -5.67 -24.50 -2.62
CA ASN A 383 -4.81 -23.33 -2.53
C ASN A 383 -3.38 -23.77 -2.22
N PRO A 384 -2.40 -23.47 -3.08
CA PRO A 384 -1.02 -23.83 -2.83
C PRO A 384 -0.45 -23.16 -1.57
N PHE A 385 -1.05 -22.08 -1.09
CA PHE A 385 -0.63 -21.38 0.13
C PHE A 385 -1.00 -22.10 1.43
N THR A 386 -1.83 -23.10 1.42
CA THR A 386 -2.36 -23.70 2.65
C THR A 386 -1.60 -24.93 3.13
N GLY A 387 -0.45 -25.26 2.51
CA GLY A 387 0.38 -26.39 2.97
C GLY A 387 -0.35 -27.72 3.10
N GLY A 388 -1.36 -27.97 2.28
CA GLY A 388 -2.20 -29.16 2.32
C GLY A 388 -3.54 -28.99 3.04
N LEU A 389 -3.81 -27.83 3.66
CA LEU A 389 -5.17 -27.50 4.09
C LEU A 389 -6.04 -27.33 2.84
N THR A 390 -7.18 -27.99 2.80
CA THR A 390 -8.11 -27.91 1.69
C THR A 390 -8.80 -26.56 1.74
N SER A 391 -8.30 -25.57 1.00
CA SER A 391 -9.00 -24.33 0.78
C SER A 391 -9.52 -24.28 -0.64
N TYR A 392 -10.57 -23.50 -0.84
CA TYR A 392 -11.22 -23.33 -2.10
C TYR A 392 -10.97 -21.91 -2.62
N ASN A 393 -10.17 -21.81 -3.68
CA ASN A 393 -9.88 -20.55 -4.31
C ASN A 393 -10.76 -20.31 -5.52
N VAL A 394 -11.34 -19.14 -5.55
CA VAL A 394 -12.02 -18.60 -6.70
C VAL A 394 -11.09 -17.55 -7.32
N VAL A 395 -10.52 -17.87 -8.45
CA VAL A 395 -9.62 -16.97 -9.17
C VAL A 395 -10.43 -16.17 -10.18
N LEU A 396 -10.39 -14.84 -10.07
CA LEU A 396 -10.94 -13.96 -11.10
C LEU A 396 -10.09 -14.08 -12.37
N THR A 397 -10.69 -14.57 -13.44
CA THR A 397 -10.05 -14.54 -14.76
C THR A 397 -10.20 -13.15 -15.37
N SER A 398 -9.08 -12.53 -15.72
CA SER A 398 -9.12 -11.49 -16.74
C SER A 398 -9.40 -12.16 -18.08
N ASN A 399 -10.30 -11.60 -18.88
CA ASN A 399 -10.56 -12.07 -20.25
C ASN A 399 -9.38 -11.77 -21.21
N THR A 400 -8.17 -11.64 -20.70
CA THR A 400 -6.99 -11.37 -21.52
C THR A 400 -6.07 -12.60 -21.44
N ASP A 401 -5.72 -13.11 -22.60
CA ASP A 401 -4.87 -14.29 -22.75
C ASP A 401 -3.42 -14.13 -22.23
N THR A 402 -3.09 -12.96 -21.68
CA THR A 402 -1.73 -12.62 -21.31
C THR A 402 -1.36 -13.02 -19.88
N GLY A 403 -2.34 -13.22 -18.99
CA GLY A 403 -2.11 -13.61 -17.60
C GLY A 403 -1.26 -12.63 -16.78
N SER A 404 -0.93 -11.44 -17.31
CA SER A 404 -0.15 -10.46 -16.58
C SER A 404 -0.95 -9.88 -15.42
N TYR A 405 -0.25 -9.45 -14.38
CA TYR A 405 -0.85 -8.80 -13.22
C TYR A 405 -1.67 -7.55 -13.60
N GLU A 406 -1.21 -6.78 -14.58
CA GLU A 406 -1.93 -5.62 -15.09
C GLU A 406 -3.20 -5.98 -15.84
N ASP A 407 -3.18 -7.03 -16.61
CA ASP A 407 -4.37 -7.52 -17.29
C ASP A 407 -5.40 -8.03 -16.29
N ARG A 408 -4.96 -8.64 -15.19
CA ARG A 408 -5.84 -9.03 -14.07
C ARG A 408 -6.47 -7.82 -13.40
N ARG A 409 -5.69 -6.75 -13.11
CA ARG A 409 -6.21 -5.50 -12.55
C ARG A 409 -7.21 -4.81 -13.49
N ALA A 410 -6.88 -4.70 -14.76
CA ALA A 410 -7.78 -4.15 -15.76
C ALA A 410 -9.06 -4.99 -15.89
N GLY A 411 -8.93 -6.32 -15.77
CA GLY A 411 -10.06 -7.24 -15.73
C GLY A 411 -10.99 -7.01 -14.55
N VAL A 412 -10.42 -6.81 -13.34
CA VAL A 412 -11.20 -6.51 -12.13
C VAL A 412 -11.86 -5.13 -12.21
N ASP A 413 -11.16 -4.12 -12.70
CA ASP A 413 -11.70 -2.77 -12.88
C ASP A 413 -12.92 -2.74 -13.82
N LYS A 414 -12.92 -3.54 -14.85
CA LYS A 414 -14.07 -3.72 -15.74
C LYS A 414 -15.33 -4.16 -14.98
N TYR A 415 -15.19 -5.07 -14.01
CA TYR A 415 -16.32 -5.54 -13.21
C TYR A 415 -16.81 -4.44 -12.26
N TYR A 416 -15.89 -3.71 -11.61
CA TYR A 416 -16.25 -2.57 -10.77
C TYR A 416 -17.02 -1.51 -11.56
N LYS A 417 -16.51 -1.14 -12.74
CA LYS A 417 -17.18 -0.19 -13.64
C LYS A 417 -18.59 -0.64 -13.99
N SER A 418 -18.77 -1.92 -14.33
CA SER A 418 -20.08 -2.49 -14.65
C SER A 418 -21.06 -2.40 -13.47
N MET A 419 -20.60 -2.78 -12.27
CA MET A 419 -21.43 -2.73 -11.06
C MET A 419 -21.78 -1.29 -10.67
N LEU A 420 -20.81 -0.37 -10.71
CA LEU A 420 -21.05 1.04 -10.39
C LEU A 420 -21.93 1.73 -11.42
N ALA A 421 -21.82 1.37 -12.71
CA ALA A 421 -22.77 1.83 -13.72
C ALA A 421 -24.21 1.37 -13.41
N ALA A 422 -24.37 0.14 -12.93
CA ALA A 422 -25.68 -0.34 -12.49
C ALA A 422 -26.17 0.38 -11.23
N VAL A 423 -25.30 0.64 -10.24
CA VAL A 423 -25.62 1.45 -9.05
C VAL A 423 -26.09 2.85 -9.46
N LYS A 424 -25.36 3.51 -10.37
CA LYS A 424 -25.73 4.84 -10.89
C LYS A 424 -27.10 4.83 -11.59
N ALA A 425 -27.34 3.82 -12.42
CA ALA A 425 -28.63 3.65 -13.11
C ALA A 425 -29.79 3.43 -12.13
N GLN A 426 -29.53 2.91 -10.94
CA GLN A 426 -30.51 2.70 -9.87
C GLN A 426 -30.69 3.94 -8.98
N GLY A 427 -29.87 4.98 -9.12
CA GLY A 427 -29.94 6.24 -8.36
C GLY A 427 -28.85 6.38 -7.28
N GLY A 428 -28.00 5.36 -7.11
CA GLY A 428 -26.83 5.48 -6.23
C GLY A 428 -25.76 6.40 -6.82
N ASP A 429 -24.94 6.93 -5.96
CA ASP A 429 -23.87 7.85 -6.33
C ASP A 429 -22.63 7.66 -5.44
N TRP A 430 -21.53 8.33 -5.78
CA TRP A 430 -20.30 8.28 -4.96
C TRP A 430 -19.47 9.55 -5.07
N MET A 431 -18.67 9.79 -4.02
CA MET A 431 -17.70 10.88 -3.93
C MET A 431 -16.32 10.29 -3.68
N LEU A 432 -15.39 10.49 -4.59
CA LEU A 432 -13.98 10.15 -4.44
C LEU A 432 -13.20 11.29 -3.79
N GLU A 433 -11.96 11.03 -3.36
CA GLU A 433 -11.15 11.97 -2.57
C GLU A 433 -11.87 12.46 -1.32
N THR A 434 -12.80 11.65 -0.79
CA THR A 434 -13.65 12.00 0.35
C THR A 434 -13.46 11.02 1.49
N GLU A 435 -12.84 11.49 2.58
CA GLU A 435 -12.47 10.68 3.75
C GLU A 435 -13.48 10.86 4.88
N GLY A 436 -14.14 9.79 5.29
CA GLY A 436 -14.91 9.76 6.53
C GLY A 436 -13.97 9.70 7.75
N TYR A 437 -14.27 10.44 8.81
CA TYR A 437 -13.39 10.49 9.97
C TYR A 437 -14.09 10.52 11.34
N GLU A 438 -15.41 10.76 11.39
CA GLU A 438 -16.19 10.79 12.63
C GLU A 438 -17.62 10.28 12.37
N LEU A 439 -18.17 9.52 13.30
CA LEU A 439 -19.57 9.08 13.25
C LEU A 439 -20.50 10.15 13.84
N LEU A 440 -21.62 10.42 13.18
CA LEU A 440 -22.70 11.22 13.72
C LEU A 440 -23.65 10.32 14.51
N LEU A 441 -23.85 10.64 15.79
CA LEU A 441 -24.76 9.91 16.67
C LEU A 441 -26.06 10.67 16.85
N ASP A 442 -27.15 9.92 17.00
CA ASP A 442 -28.47 10.50 17.30
C ASP A 442 -28.46 11.12 18.72
N GLU A 443 -28.83 12.40 18.84
CA GLU A 443 -28.88 13.09 20.12
C GLU A 443 -29.84 12.45 21.14
N ALA A 444 -30.93 11.86 20.66
CA ALA A 444 -31.94 11.20 21.49
C ALA A 444 -31.59 9.74 21.80
N ASN A 445 -30.79 9.10 20.95
CA ASN A 445 -30.32 7.73 21.11
C ASN A 445 -28.83 7.63 20.72
N PRO A 446 -27.90 7.93 21.64
CA PRO A 446 -26.46 7.88 21.35
C PRO A 446 -25.92 6.52 20.90
N ASP A 447 -26.75 5.47 20.98
CA ASP A 447 -26.45 4.13 20.49
C ASP A 447 -26.77 3.94 18.99
N ARG A 448 -27.29 4.98 18.35
CA ARG A 448 -27.65 4.98 16.92
C ARG A 448 -26.73 5.91 16.14
N VAL A 449 -26.12 5.36 15.09
CA VAL A 449 -25.41 6.12 14.07
C VAL A 449 -26.40 6.71 13.07
N VAL A 450 -26.28 8.00 12.80
CA VAL A 450 -27.14 8.76 11.87
C VAL A 450 -26.34 9.46 10.78
N GLY A 451 -25.08 9.11 10.59
CA GLY A 451 -24.25 9.66 9.52
C GLY A 451 -22.78 9.68 9.83
N VAL A 452 -22.04 10.44 9.01
CA VAL A 452 -20.58 10.56 9.06
C VAL A 452 -20.17 12.00 8.76
N LYS A 453 -19.17 12.51 9.50
CA LYS A 453 -18.40 13.67 9.04
C LYS A 453 -17.32 13.21 8.10
N ALA A 454 -17.24 13.88 6.96
CA ALA A 454 -16.25 13.59 5.95
C ALA A 454 -15.60 14.86 5.44
N ARG A 455 -14.44 14.72 4.79
CA ARG A 455 -13.74 15.83 4.15
C ARG A 455 -13.19 15.42 2.79
N ASN A 456 -13.16 16.33 1.85
CA ASN A 456 -12.42 16.14 0.62
C ASN A 456 -10.92 16.32 0.92
N VAL A 457 -10.12 15.28 0.66
CA VAL A 457 -8.67 15.27 1.03
C VAL A 457 -7.84 16.23 0.15
N ALA A 458 -8.32 16.59 -1.05
CA ALA A 458 -7.63 17.49 -1.95
C ALA A 458 -7.95 18.96 -1.66
N THR A 459 -9.22 19.28 -1.33
CA THR A 459 -9.68 20.66 -1.14
C THR A 459 -9.83 21.07 0.32
N GLY A 460 -10.02 20.09 1.22
CA GLY A 460 -10.36 20.33 2.62
C GLY A 460 -11.84 20.63 2.86
N GLN A 461 -12.71 20.63 1.83
CA GLN A 461 -14.15 20.85 2.01
C GLN A 461 -14.73 19.79 2.95
N GLU A 462 -15.43 20.25 3.99
CA GLU A 462 -16.08 19.39 4.98
C GLU A 462 -17.50 19.04 4.53
N TYR A 463 -17.94 17.83 4.92
CA TYR A 463 -19.28 17.33 4.66
C TYR A 463 -19.91 16.77 5.92
N LEU A 464 -21.18 17.08 6.15
CA LEU A 464 -22.03 16.38 7.11
C LEU A 464 -22.97 15.46 6.33
N ILE A 465 -22.62 14.18 6.31
CA ILE A 465 -23.41 13.18 5.56
C ILE A 465 -24.36 12.50 6.53
N HIS A 466 -25.63 12.88 6.47
CA HIS A 466 -26.71 12.26 7.24
C HIS A 466 -27.13 10.96 6.56
N ALA A 467 -27.08 9.86 7.28
CA ALA A 467 -27.41 8.55 6.73
C ALA A 467 -28.23 7.72 7.73
N LYS A 468 -29.24 7.00 7.25
CA LYS A 468 -30.04 6.10 8.07
C LYS A 468 -29.31 4.81 8.44
N ALA A 469 -28.35 4.40 7.62
CA ALA A 469 -27.41 3.32 7.89
C ALA A 469 -26.02 3.64 7.30
N VAL A 470 -24.96 3.27 8.01
CA VAL A 470 -23.57 3.45 7.63
C VAL A 470 -22.88 2.09 7.55
N ILE A 471 -22.25 1.80 6.41
CA ILE A 471 -21.46 0.59 6.19
C ILE A 471 -20.00 0.97 6.06
N MET A 472 -19.16 0.51 6.98
CA MET A 472 -17.72 0.69 6.95
C MET A 472 -17.07 -0.42 6.10
N ASN A 473 -16.20 -0.02 5.19
CA ASN A 473 -15.35 -0.88 4.37
C ASN A 473 -14.00 -0.19 4.14
N THR A 474 -13.40 0.32 5.21
CA THR A 474 -12.27 1.26 5.16
C THR A 474 -10.90 0.58 5.10
N GLY A 475 -10.88 -0.75 5.22
CA GLY A 475 -9.69 -1.57 5.03
C GLY A 475 -8.75 -1.66 6.23
N GLY A 476 -9.24 -1.35 7.43
CA GLY A 476 -8.49 -1.42 8.67
C GLY A 476 -7.61 -0.19 8.94
N PHE A 477 -6.50 -0.40 9.66
CA PHE A 477 -5.62 0.68 10.12
C PHE A 477 -4.14 0.43 9.82
N GLY A 478 -3.85 -0.38 8.80
CA GLY A 478 -2.48 -0.82 8.47
C GLY A 478 -1.50 0.28 8.09
N SER A 479 -2.00 1.45 7.68
CA SER A 479 -1.18 2.63 7.35
C SER A 479 -1.14 3.68 8.47
N ASN A 480 -1.62 3.34 9.67
CA ASN A 480 -1.62 4.24 10.83
C ASN A 480 -0.65 3.72 11.90
N PRO A 481 0.59 4.23 12.01
CA PRO A 481 1.58 3.77 12.97
C PRO A 481 1.14 3.90 14.43
N GLU A 482 0.36 4.93 14.75
CA GLU A 482 -0.13 5.16 16.11
C GLU A 482 -1.13 4.08 16.53
N MET A 483 -2.11 3.79 15.68
CA MET A 483 -3.08 2.73 15.93
C MET A 483 -2.43 1.34 15.97
N ILE A 484 -1.46 1.10 15.12
CA ILE A 484 -0.68 -0.14 15.11
C ILE A 484 0.01 -0.34 16.45
N ASN A 485 0.73 0.67 16.93
CA ASN A 485 1.43 0.60 18.21
C ASN A 485 0.47 0.50 19.42
N ALA A 486 -0.73 1.05 19.28
CA ALA A 486 -1.72 1.04 20.36
C ALA A 486 -2.55 -0.26 20.42
N LEU A 487 -2.85 -0.85 19.26
CA LEU A 487 -3.87 -1.90 19.16
C LEU A 487 -3.29 -3.29 18.85
N LEU A 488 -2.22 -3.38 18.08
CA LEU A 488 -1.62 -4.68 17.78
C LEU A 488 -0.82 -5.21 18.98
N ASP A 489 -0.70 -6.54 19.06
CA ASP A 489 0.25 -7.15 19.97
C ASP A 489 1.65 -6.59 19.70
N PRO A 490 2.44 -6.24 20.73
CA PRO A 490 3.78 -5.68 20.57
C PRO A 490 4.71 -6.49 19.65
N ARG A 491 4.49 -7.79 19.52
CA ARG A 491 5.22 -8.67 18.59
C ARG A 491 5.03 -8.25 17.14
N TRP A 492 3.84 -7.76 16.80
CA TRP A 492 3.45 -7.35 15.45
C TRP A 492 3.64 -5.87 15.19
N ALA A 493 3.74 -5.06 16.26
CA ALA A 493 3.93 -3.62 16.17
C ALA A 493 5.37 -3.20 15.82
N GLY A 494 6.31 -4.15 15.76
CA GLY A 494 7.71 -3.91 15.41
C GLY A 494 7.91 -3.42 13.98
N GLU A 495 9.15 -3.37 13.55
CA GLU A 495 9.49 -2.87 12.22
C GLU A 495 8.81 -3.69 11.12
N ARG A 496 7.97 -3.06 10.33
CA ARG A 496 7.22 -3.65 9.25
C ARG A 496 6.99 -2.65 8.13
N ARG A 497 6.74 -3.17 6.95
CA ARG A 497 6.46 -2.36 5.76
C ARG A 497 5.01 -2.54 5.32
N GLY A 498 4.34 -1.42 5.06
CA GLY A 498 3.00 -1.44 4.48
C GLY A 498 3.06 -1.73 2.99
N ILE A 499 2.25 -2.67 2.53
CA ILE A 499 2.08 -3.01 1.12
C ILE A 499 0.74 -2.47 0.64
N GLY A 500 0.72 -1.85 -0.52
CA GLY A 500 -0.50 -1.38 -1.17
C GLY A 500 -0.63 0.14 -1.23
N THR A 501 -1.85 0.64 -1.18
CA THR A 501 -2.14 2.03 -1.52
C THR A 501 -1.97 3.03 -0.38
N GLY A 502 -1.69 2.58 0.85
CA GLY A 502 -1.55 3.46 2.02
C GLY A 502 -2.84 4.21 2.41
N GLN A 503 -4.01 3.67 2.06
CA GLN A 503 -5.30 4.33 2.26
C GLN A 503 -6.04 3.91 3.54
N ASP A 504 -5.59 2.88 4.22
CA ASP A 504 -6.16 2.31 5.45
C ASP A 504 -5.68 3.09 6.69
N THR A 505 -6.20 4.31 6.82
CA THR A 505 -5.82 5.26 7.88
C THR A 505 -6.37 4.92 9.26
N GLY A 506 -7.37 4.04 9.34
CA GLY A 506 -8.02 3.66 10.59
C GLY A 506 -8.95 4.70 11.21
N LEU A 507 -9.15 5.87 10.56
CA LEU A 507 -9.98 6.93 11.16
C LEU A 507 -11.39 6.47 11.47
N MET A 508 -12.02 5.71 10.57
CA MET A 508 -13.37 5.20 10.83
C MET A 508 -13.38 4.05 11.86
N VAL A 509 -12.32 3.24 11.91
CA VAL A 509 -12.19 2.25 13.00
C VAL A 509 -12.09 2.99 14.35
N GLN A 510 -11.28 4.06 14.44
CA GLN A 510 -11.21 4.89 15.63
C GLN A 510 -12.58 5.53 15.96
N ALA A 511 -13.28 6.07 14.95
CA ALA A 511 -14.61 6.65 15.14
C ALA A 511 -15.63 5.64 15.68
N ALA A 512 -15.55 4.38 15.24
CA ALA A 512 -16.37 3.30 15.79
C ALA A 512 -16.00 2.97 17.24
N LEU A 513 -14.71 2.92 17.57
CA LEU A 513 -14.24 2.72 18.94
C LEU A 513 -14.71 3.86 19.87
N ASP A 514 -14.66 5.11 19.39
CA ASP A 514 -15.15 6.28 20.13
C ASP A 514 -16.67 6.23 20.35
N ALA A 515 -17.41 5.59 19.44
CA ALA A 515 -18.85 5.31 19.60
C ALA A 515 -19.16 4.07 20.47
N GLY A 516 -18.13 3.44 21.06
CA GLY A 516 -18.27 2.29 21.97
C GLY A 516 -18.31 0.93 21.28
N ALA A 517 -17.81 0.84 20.04
CA ALA A 517 -17.69 -0.45 19.35
C ALA A 517 -16.72 -1.39 20.06
N GLY A 518 -17.10 -2.66 20.17
CA GLY A 518 -16.24 -3.75 20.57
C GLY A 518 -15.30 -4.18 19.44
N THR A 519 -14.22 -4.83 19.81
CA THR A 519 -13.23 -5.35 18.87
C THR A 519 -13.13 -6.86 18.98
N TRP A 520 -12.74 -7.50 17.88
CA TRP A 520 -12.47 -8.94 17.87
C TRP A 520 -11.14 -9.23 17.23
N ASN A 521 -10.24 -9.87 18.00
CA ASN A 521 -8.89 -10.20 17.58
C ASN A 521 -8.12 -8.99 16.98
N ILE A 522 -8.41 -7.78 17.43
CA ILE A 522 -7.80 -6.55 16.89
C ILE A 522 -6.29 -6.54 17.05
N GLU A 523 -5.81 -7.25 18.08
CA GLU A 523 -4.40 -7.41 18.40
C GLU A 523 -3.64 -8.38 17.48
N MET A 524 -4.34 -9.10 16.60
CA MET A 524 -3.74 -10.18 15.84
C MET A 524 -2.71 -9.72 14.81
N SER A 525 -1.87 -10.65 14.39
CA SER A 525 -0.96 -10.47 13.27
C SER A 525 -1.67 -9.81 12.09
N PRO A 526 -1.09 -8.73 11.54
CA PRO A 526 -1.54 -8.25 10.25
C PRO A 526 -1.27 -9.34 9.19
N ASN A 527 -1.82 -9.14 8.00
CA ASN A 527 -1.43 -9.97 6.86
C ASN A 527 0.03 -9.72 6.52
N VAL A 528 0.90 -10.61 6.91
CA VAL A 528 2.35 -10.44 6.78
C VAL A 528 2.95 -11.33 5.71
N MET A 529 4.01 -10.84 5.10
CA MET A 529 4.90 -11.56 4.21
C MET A 529 6.34 -11.17 4.47
N HIS A 530 7.27 -12.06 4.10
CA HIS A 530 8.69 -11.77 4.17
C HIS A 530 9.09 -10.83 3.03
N VAL A 531 9.83 -9.78 3.34
CA VAL A 531 10.41 -8.87 2.32
C VAL A 531 11.86 -8.55 2.65
N THR A 532 12.62 -8.24 1.63
CA THR A 532 14.04 -7.97 1.74
C THR A 532 14.43 -6.54 1.40
N LEU A 533 13.50 -5.73 0.90
CA LEU A 533 13.77 -4.35 0.52
C LEU A 533 12.87 -3.39 1.29
N ASP A 534 13.49 -2.45 1.96
CA ASP A 534 12.84 -1.42 2.78
C ASP A 534 11.96 -0.48 1.94
N HIS A 535 12.47 -0.09 0.77
CA HIS A 535 11.84 0.83 -0.16
C HIS A 535 11.24 0.14 -1.39
N TRP A 536 11.14 -1.16 -1.33
CA TRP A 536 10.68 -1.97 -2.46
C TRP A 536 9.32 -1.53 -2.97
N LEU A 537 8.42 -1.17 -2.06
CA LEU A 537 7.06 -0.76 -2.38
C LEU A 537 6.93 0.67 -2.89
N ASP A 538 7.90 1.52 -2.60
CA ASP A 538 7.88 2.92 -3.04
C ASP A 538 8.51 3.10 -4.41
N ARG A 539 9.54 2.29 -4.73
CA ARG A 539 10.26 2.36 -5.99
C ARG A 539 9.85 1.29 -6.97
N TYR A 540 9.45 0.13 -6.44
CA TYR A 540 9.24 -1.07 -7.21
C TYR A 540 7.87 -1.62 -6.86
N PRO A 541 6.94 -1.61 -7.79
CA PRO A 541 5.64 -2.21 -7.58
C PRO A 541 5.79 -3.66 -7.19
N ILE A 542 4.80 -4.19 -6.47
CA ILE A 542 4.66 -5.61 -6.18
C ILE A 542 4.33 -6.34 -7.48
N ASN A 543 5.28 -6.37 -8.38
CA ASN A 543 5.24 -7.20 -9.56
C ASN A 543 6.48 -8.04 -9.51
N PHE A 544 6.27 -9.26 -9.15
CA PHE A 544 7.32 -10.23 -8.97
C PHE A 544 7.94 -10.70 -10.29
N TYR A 545 7.46 -10.21 -11.41
CA TYR A 545 8.00 -10.53 -12.72
C TYR A 545 7.69 -9.43 -13.73
N GLU A 546 8.56 -9.33 -14.66
CA GLU A 546 8.44 -8.47 -15.81
C GLU A 546 7.97 -9.30 -17.00
N ASP A 547 6.95 -8.83 -17.70
CA ASP A 547 6.63 -9.36 -19.00
C ASP A 547 7.65 -8.84 -20.04
N ARG A 548 8.68 -9.61 -20.34
CA ARG A 548 9.57 -9.29 -21.46
C ARG A 548 8.99 -9.77 -22.79
N LEU A 549 9.01 -8.90 -23.76
CA LEU A 549 8.82 -9.28 -25.16
C LEU A 549 10.15 -9.79 -25.69
N ASP A 550 10.32 -11.09 -25.83
CA ASP A 550 11.53 -11.66 -26.36
C ASP A 550 11.54 -11.69 -27.91
N GLY A 551 10.68 -11.10 -28.59
CA GLY A 551 10.61 -11.04 -30.06
C GLY A 551 10.47 -12.39 -30.78
N ARG A 552 10.45 -13.52 -30.07
CA ARG A 552 10.36 -14.87 -30.63
C ARG A 552 8.97 -15.48 -30.52
N THR A 553 8.36 -15.40 -29.38
CA THR A 553 7.10 -16.12 -29.08
C THR A 553 6.11 -15.35 -28.23
N GLY A 554 6.36 -14.09 -27.91
CA GLY A 554 5.51 -13.31 -27.02
C GLY A 554 6.11 -13.10 -25.65
N ARG A 555 5.27 -12.83 -24.68
CA ARG A 555 5.65 -12.51 -23.30
C ARG A 555 6.07 -13.76 -22.53
N TYR A 556 7.17 -13.65 -21.78
CA TYR A 556 7.50 -14.60 -20.73
C TYR A 556 7.87 -13.87 -19.45
N LYS A 557 7.63 -14.51 -18.35
CA LYS A 557 7.94 -13.99 -17.02
C LYS A 557 9.40 -14.23 -16.72
N VAL A 558 10.07 -13.25 -16.14
CA VAL A 558 11.49 -13.31 -15.78
C VAL A 558 11.66 -12.74 -14.37
N TRP A 559 12.72 -13.16 -13.71
CA TRP A 559 13.19 -12.52 -12.50
C TRP A 559 13.67 -11.11 -12.83
N THR A 560 13.18 -10.12 -12.09
CA THR A 560 13.58 -8.72 -12.27
C THR A 560 14.58 -8.32 -11.20
N LEU A 561 15.31 -7.24 -11.43
CA LEU A 561 16.25 -6.68 -10.43
C LEU A 561 15.55 -6.36 -9.09
N ASN A 562 14.26 -6.19 -9.11
CA ASN A 562 13.44 -5.88 -7.94
C ASN A 562 13.12 -7.10 -7.09
N ASN A 563 12.82 -8.23 -7.72
CA ASN A 563 12.41 -9.44 -7.01
C ASN A 563 13.58 -10.42 -6.76
N ILE A 564 14.70 -10.24 -7.44
CA ILE A 564 15.91 -11.04 -7.21
C ILE A 564 16.38 -10.97 -5.75
N PRO A 565 16.52 -9.80 -5.10
CA PRO A 565 16.97 -9.74 -3.70
C PRO A 565 16.01 -10.47 -2.75
N MET A 566 14.71 -10.37 -2.99
CA MET A 566 13.72 -11.09 -2.18
C MET A 566 13.86 -12.59 -2.37
N ALA A 567 13.95 -13.07 -3.60
CA ALA A 567 14.15 -14.47 -3.91
C ALA A 567 15.45 -15.01 -3.28
N ALA A 568 16.54 -14.24 -3.36
CA ALA A 568 17.80 -14.60 -2.73
C ALA A 568 17.72 -14.66 -1.19
N GLY A 569 16.95 -13.74 -0.58
CA GLY A 569 16.75 -13.68 0.86
C GLY A 569 15.92 -14.80 1.45
N ILE A 570 15.09 -15.49 0.64
CA ILE A 570 14.23 -16.59 1.07
C ILE A 570 14.57 -17.93 0.38
N SER A 571 15.72 -18.04 -0.24
CA SER A 571 16.15 -19.29 -0.87
C SER A 571 16.55 -20.32 0.19
N ALA A 572 16.06 -21.54 0.05
CA ALA A 572 16.29 -22.62 1.01
C ALA A 572 17.75 -23.04 1.18
N ASN A 573 18.59 -22.79 0.17
CA ASN A 573 20.01 -23.08 0.18
C ASN A 573 20.88 -21.98 0.83
N THR A 574 20.29 -21.14 1.66
CA THR A 574 20.93 -20.09 2.45
C THR A 574 20.93 -20.45 3.95
N VAL A 575 21.49 -19.60 4.80
CA VAL A 575 21.49 -19.73 6.25
C VAL A 575 20.83 -18.52 6.90
N ALA A 576 19.72 -18.72 7.58
CA ALA A 576 19.03 -17.67 8.31
C ALA A 576 19.63 -17.50 9.72
N VAL A 577 20.04 -16.28 10.06
CA VAL A 577 20.61 -15.94 11.35
C VAL A 577 19.87 -14.79 12.03
N LYS A 578 19.68 -14.90 13.35
CA LYS A 578 19.15 -13.82 14.19
C LYS A 578 20.12 -12.65 14.28
N ALA A 579 19.71 -11.58 14.95
CA ALA A 579 20.54 -10.44 15.25
C ALA A 579 21.81 -10.79 16.07
N ASP A 580 21.81 -11.90 16.80
CA ASP A 580 22.96 -12.43 17.53
C ASP A 580 23.94 -13.29 16.69
N GLY A 581 23.60 -13.55 15.43
CA GLY A 581 24.39 -14.36 14.51
C GLY A 581 24.13 -15.87 14.57
N THR A 582 23.22 -16.34 15.40
CA THR A 582 22.90 -17.77 15.50
C THR A 582 21.82 -18.20 14.52
N ARG A 583 21.99 -19.37 13.89
CA ARG A 583 20.95 -20.00 13.06
C ARG A 583 19.75 -20.43 13.93
N PHE A 584 18.53 -20.32 13.44
CA PHE A 584 17.32 -20.52 14.26
C PHE A 584 16.18 -21.29 13.59
N MET A 585 16.28 -21.64 12.31
CA MET A 585 15.18 -22.26 11.60
C MET A 585 15.63 -23.22 10.49
N ASN A 586 14.67 -23.97 9.96
CA ASN A 586 14.78 -24.69 8.70
C ASN A 586 14.41 -23.76 7.54
N GLU A 587 15.37 -23.34 6.76
CA GLU A 587 15.16 -22.39 5.65
C GLU A 587 14.34 -23.00 4.50
N ALA A 588 14.22 -24.31 4.40
CA ALA A 588 13.32 -24.95 3.45
C ALA A 588 11.83 -24.68 3.76
N ARG A 589 11.55 -24.19 4.97
CA ARG A 589 10.19 -23.80 5.39
C ARG A 589 9.81 -22.36 5.07
N TYR A 590 10.63 -21.61 4.35
CA TYR A 590 10.14 -20.38 3.68
C TYR A 590 8.92 -20.62 2.81
N GLU A 591 8.65 -21.88 2.48
CA GLU A 591 7.52 -22.35 1.71
C GLU A 591 6.16 -21.95 2.27
N SER A 592 6.08 -21.87 3.57
CA SER A 592 4.80 -21.64 4.19
C SER A 592 4.55 -20.18 4.48
N PHE A 593 4.12 -19.50 3.45
CA PHE A 593 3.41 -18.21 3.59
C PHE A 593 2.27 -18.33 4.62
N ALA A 594 1.79 -19.51 4.84
CA ALA A 594 0.50 -19.67 5.41
C ALA A 594 0.32 -20.80 6.41
N SER A 595 0.95 -21.91 6.23
CA SER A 595 0.49 -23.11 6.92
C SER A 595 1.36 -23.49 8.09
N ASP A 596 2.63 -23.20 8.03
CA ASP A 596 3.51 -23.52 9.13
C ASP A 596 3.68 -22.34 10.03
N VAL A 597 2.79 -22.28 10.92
CA VAL A 597 2.83 -21.37 12.05
C VAL A 597 3.82 -21.89 13.08
N GLU A 598 4.98 -22.26 12.66
CA GLU A 598 6.13 -22.15 13.52
C GLU A 598 6.47 -20.67 13.54
N SER A 599 5.76 -19.97 14.40
CA SER A 599 5.88 -18.56 14.67
C SER A 599 7.33 -18.08 14.82
N GLU A 600 8.23 -18.98 15.17
CA GLU A 600 9.64 -18.70 15.39
C GLU A 600 10.39 -18.32 14.10
N SER A 601 9.89 -18.68 12.92
CA SER A 601 10.53 -18.36 11.64
C SER A 601 10.18 -16.96 11.11
N TRP A 602 9.22 -16.28 11.70
CA TRP A 602 8.81 -14.98 11.24
C TRP A 602 9.72 -13.85 11.75
N PRO A 603 10.03 -12.83 10.94
CA PRO A 603 10.84 -11.70 11.37
C PRO A 603 10.31 -10.99 12.61
N CYS A 604 8.99 -10.88 12.77
CA CYS A 604 8.36 -10.24 13.94
C CYS A 604 8.64 -10.94 15.27
N TYR A 605 8.99 -12.22 15.27
CA TYR A 605 9.39 -12.95 16.48
C TYR A 605 10.88 -12.84 16.78
N GLN A 606 11.63 -12.20 15.89
CA GLN A 606 13.06 -12.00 16.09
C GLN A 606 13.31 -10.64 16.74
N ALA A 607 14.40 -10.51 17.46
CA ALA A 607 14.81 -9.22 18.04
C ALA A 607 15.00 -8.18 16.93
N GLY A 608 14.30 -7.06 17.04
CA GLY A 608 14.30 -5.99 16.04
C GLY A 608 13.34 -6.22 14.87
N SER A 609 12.51 -7.28 14.90
CA SER A 609 11.55 -7.64 13.84
C SER A 609 12.21 -7.89 12.48
N TYR A 610 13.44 -8.39 12.47
CA TYR A 610 14.16 -8.81 11.27
C TYR A 610 15.13 -9.95 11.57
N TYR A 611 15.61 -10.57 10.51
CA TYR A 611 16.76 -11.47 10.54
C TYR A 611 17.60 -11.29 9.28
N TYR A 612 18.77 -11.93 9.23
CA TYR A 612 19.60 -11.95 8.04
C TYR A 612 19.63 -13.34 7.41
N THR A 613 19.67 -13.37 6.09
CA THR A 613 19.96 -14.59 5.33
C THR A 613 21.35 -14.50 4.76
N ILE A 614 22.22 -15.42 5.11
CA ILE A 614 23.61 -15.48 4.67
C ILE A 614 23.71 -16.37 3.43
N THR A 615 24.35 -15.85 2.40
CA THR A 615 24.64 -16.56 1.15
C THR A 615 26.05 -16.29 0.66
N SER A 616 26.53 -17.04 -0.33
CA SER A 616 27.87 -16.95 -0.88
C SER A 616 27.87 -17.07 -2.40
N ALA A 617 29.01 -16.87 -3.02
CA ALA A 617 29.17 -17.06 -4.46
C ALA A 617 28.77 -18.48 -4.90
N ASP A 618 29.03 -19.50 -4.08
CA ASP A 618 28.63 -20.89 -4.41
C ASP A 618 27.14 -21.00 -4.71
N VAL A 619 26.32 -20.36 -3.89
CA VAL A 619 24.86 -20.34 -4.05
C VAL A 619 24.45 -19.45 -5.23
N LEU A 620 25.05 -18.28 -5.35
CA LEU A 620 24.67 -17.29 -6.37
C LEU A 620 25.08 -17.70 -7.77
N ASP A 621 26.22 -18.38 -7.93
CA ASP A 621 26.65 -18.95 -9.19
C ASP A 621 25.72 -20.08 -9.66
N GLU A 622 25.22 -20.90 -8.71
CA GLU A 622 24.17 -21.87 -9.00
C GLU A 622 22.88 -21.19 -9.48
N VAL A 623 22.44 -20.12 -8.83
CA VAL A 623 21.27 -19.33 -9.22
C VAL A 623 21.47 -18.68 -10.60
N ALA A 624 22.64 -18.11 -10.85
CA ALA A 624 22.97 -17.52 -12.13
C ALA A 624 22.86 -18.53 -13.29
N ALA A 625 23.30 -19.76 -13.03
CA ALA A 625 23.34 -20.84 -14.04
C ALA A 625 22.03 -21.61 -14.19
N SER A 626 21.29 -21.80 -13.10
CA SER A 626 20.18 -22.75 -13.01
C SER A 626 18.90 -22.19 -12.41
N GLY A 627 18.90 -20.92 -12.02
CA GLY A 627 17.74 -20.26 -11.43
C GLY A 627 17.52 -20.54 -9.93
N PHE A 628 16.42 -20.06 -9.43
CA PHE A 628 16.00 -20.24 -8.02
C PHE A 628 15.30 -21.58 -7.79
N SER A 629 15.84 -22.66 -8.33
CA SER A 629 15.24 -24.02 -8.21
C SER A 629 15.16 -24.54 -6.77
N LYS A 630 15.90 -23.93 -5.86
CA LYS A 630 15.91 -24.25 -4.43
C LYS A 630 15.09 -23.27 -3.58
N ILE A 631 14.26 -22.45 -4.19
CA ILE A 631 13.16 -21.80 -3.48
C ILE A 631 12.07 -22.86 -3.32
N PRO A 632 11.74 -23.28 -2.08
CA PRO A 632 10.71 -24.27 -1.88
C PRO A 632 9.38 -23.70 -2.38
N LYS A 633 8.73 -24.37 -3.32
CA LYS A 633 7.37 -24.09 -3.84
C LYS A 633 6.88 -22.64 -3.67
N PHE A 634 7.67 -21.73 -4.13
CA PHE A 634 7.32 -20.32 -4.12
C PHE A 634 6.25 -20.04 -5.19
N GLU A 635 5.30 -20.94 -5.30
CA GLU A 635 4.23 -20.93 -6.30
C GLU A 635 3.25 -19.79 -6.10
N GLY A 636 3.31 -19.08 -4.98
CA GLY A 636 2.28 -18.15 -4.68
C GLY A 636 2.58 -16.71 -5.03
N TYR A 637 3.67 -16.19 -4.57
CA TYR A 637 3.85 -14.74 -4.54
C TYR A 637 4.91 -14.21 -5.51
N CYS A 638 6.08 -14.84 -5.56
CA CYS A 638 7.15 -14.39 -6.45
C CYS A 638 7.03 -14.98 -7.84
N SER A 639 6.50 -16.18 -7.96
CA SER A 639 6.34 -16.82 -9.26
C SER A 639 4.93 -16.75 -9.80
N GLN A 640 3.94 -16.65 -8.91
CA GLN A 640 2.55 -16.91 -9.25
C GLN A 640 2.40 -18.11 -10.21
N GLY A 641 3.23 -19.14 -9.98
CA GLY A 641 3.27 -20.35 -10.78
C GLY A 641 3.85 -20.19 -12.20
N ASP A 642 4.40 -19.03 -12.54
CA ASP A 642 4.66 -18.69 -13.95
C ASP A 642 6.13 -18.42 -14.28
N ILE A 643 7.03 -18.26 -13.30
CA ILE A 643 8.48 -18.22 -13.52
C ILE A 643 9.03 -19.62 -13.27
N PRO A 644 9.61 -20.28 -14.28
CA PRO A 644 10.24 -21.57 -14.06
C PRO A 644 11.38 -21.47 -13.04
N GLY A 645 11.37 -22.33 -12.01
CA GLY A 645 12.41 -22.34 -10.99
C GLY A 645 13.80 -22.67 -11.56
N ASP A 646 13.86 -23.33 -12.68
CA ASP A 646 15.07 -23.69 -13.43
C ASP A 646 15.51 -22.64 -14.46
N MET A 647 14.87 -21.46 -14.50
CA MET A 647 15.26 -20.39 -15.39
C MET A 647 16.55 -19.71 -14.88
N PRO A 648 17.65 -19.70 -15.65
CA PRO A 648 18.87 -19.00 -15.28
C PRO A 648 18.65 -17.53 -14.94
N VAL A 649 19.33 -17.03 -13.91
CA VAL A 649 19.24 -15.64 -13.46
C VAL A 649 20.64 -14.99 -13.46
N PRO A 650 21.22 -14.71 -14.65
CA PRO A 650 22.56 -14.14 -14.73
C PRO A 650 22.67 -12.76 -14.05
N GLU A 651 21.53 -12.07 -13.86
CA GLU A 651 21.44 -10.77 -13.20
C GLU A 651 21.42 -10.83 -11.66
N VAL A 652 21.63 -12.03 -11.05
CA VAL A 652 21.52 -12.19 -9.59
C VAL A 652 22.45 -11.28 -8.80
N TYR A 653 23.67 -11.08 -9.29
CA TYR A 653 24.65 -10.18 -8.67
C TYR A 653 24.29 -8.71 -8.83
N GLU A 654 23.71 -8.33 -9.98
CA GLU A 654 23.23 -6.97 -10.23
C GLU A 654 22.04 -6.64 -9.30
N GLY A 655 21.06 -7.55 -9.19
CA GLY A 655 19.93 -7.38 -8.28
C GLY A 655 20.36 -7.27 -6.81
N LEU A 656 21.29 -8.12 -6.36
CA LEU A 656 21.84 -8.01 -5.01
C LEU A 656 22.69 -6.75 -4.81
N GLY A 657 23.42 -6.30 -5.84
CA GLY A 657 24.16 -5.02 -5.81
C GLY A 657 23.23 -3.85 -5.53
N TYR A 658 22.05 -3.90 -6.11
CA TYR A 658 20.99 -2.93 -5.88
C TYR A 658 20.52 -2.90 -4.42
N ALA A 659 20.29 -4.08 -3.83
CA ALA A 659 19.94 -4.19 -2.42
C ALA A 659 21.07 -3.68 -1.49
N VAL A 660 22.33 -3.83 -1.90
CA VAL A 660 23.47 -3.29 -1.16
C VAL A 660 23.49 -1.76 -1.21
N GLU A 661 23.24 -1.16 -2.36
CA GLU A 661 23.14 0.31 -2.52
C GLU A 661 21.99 0.89 -1.68
N GLU A 662 20.88 0.17 -1.54
CA GLU A 662 19.74 0.56 -0.72
C GLU A 662 19.93 0.28 0.80
N GLY A 663 21.03 -0.35 1.21
CA GLY A 663 21.28 -0.72 2.60
C GLY A 663 20.40 -1.85 3.14
N MET A 664 19.91 -2.70 2.26
CA MET A 664 19.08 -3.88 2.58
C MET A 664 19.84 -5.20 2.47
N ALA A 665 20.98 -5.16 1.84
CA ALA A 665 21.96 -6.25 1.82
C ALA A 665 23.36 -5.70 2.08
N TRP A 666 24.25 -6.58 2.47
CA TRP A 666 25.65 -6.28 2.71
C TRP A 666 26.50 -7.28 1.96
N LYS A 667 27.68 -6.87 1.55
CA LYS A 667 28.62 -7.69 0.79
C LYS A 667 30.01 -7.58 1.39
N ALA A 668 30.70 -8.69 1.55
CA ALA A 668 32.07 -8.72 2.02
C ALA A 668 32.86 -9.91 1.43
N ASP A 669 34.18 -9.81 1.46
CA ASP A 669 35.09 -10.89 1.03
C ASP A 669 35.36 -11.91 2.15
N THR A 670 34.99 -11.60 3.40
CA THR A 670 35.08 -12.50 4.54
C THR A 670 33.80 -12.48 5.37
N LEU A 671 33.51 -13.59 6.05
CA LEU A 671 32.38 -13.64 6.99
C LEU A 671 32.58 -12.70 8.18
N ALA A 672 33.82 -12.49 8.61
CA ALA A 672 34.12 -11.57 9.71
C ALA A 672 33.82 -10.11 9.34
N ASP A 673 34.17 -9.69 8.13
CA ASP A 673 33.84 -8.34 7.64
C ASP A 673 32.34 -8.18 7.44
N LEU A 674 31.67 -9.21 6.90
CA LEU A 674 30.23 -9.22 6.75
C LEU A 674 29.51 -9.08 8.10
N ALA A 675 29.93 -9.88 9.09
CA ALA A 675 29.39 -9.80 10.45
C ALA A 675 29.56 -8.40 11.05
N THR A 676 30.73 -7.80 10.87
CA THR A 676 31.02 -6.43 11.34
C THR A 676 30.06 -5.42 10.71
N GLN A 677 29.81 -5.51 9.40
CA GLN A 677 28.91 -4.61 8.68
C GLN A 677 27.45 -4.69 9.19
N ILE A 678 27.00 -5.88 9.57
CA ILE A 678 25.62 -6.10 10.04
C ILE A 678 25.46 -6.08 11.57
N GLY A 679 26.56 -5.73 12.30
CA GLY A 679 26.55 -5.58 13.75
C GLY A 679 26.50 -6.89 14.53
N ILE A 680 26.95 -8.00 13.95
CA ILE A 680 27.06 -9.33 14.57
C ILE A 680 28.51 -9.58 15.00
N ASP A 681 28.72 -10.31 16.10
CA ASP A 681 30.04 -10.76 16.50
C ASP A 681 30.65 -11.66 15.41
N PRO A 682 31.81 -11.30 14.83
CA PRO A 682 32.43 -12.09 13.77
C PRO A 682 32.66 -13.56 14.12
N SER A 683 33.05 -13.84 15.36
CA SER A 683 33.31 -15.21 15.80
C SER A 683 32.04 -16.06 15.86
N VAL A 684 30.89 -15.44 16.16
CA VAL A 684 29.61 -16.14 16.19
C VAL A 684 29.15 -16.47 14.77
N LEU A 685 29.21 -15.52 13.83
CA LEU A 685 28.79 -15.77 12.45
C LEU A 685 29.69 -16.82 11.77
N GLU A 686 31.03 -16.73 11.95
CA GLU A 686 31.98 -17.72 11.43
C GLU A 686 31.71 -19.10 11.99
N GLN A 687 31.41 -19.24 13.30
CA GLN A 687 31.07 -20.50 13.91
C GLN A 687 29.75 -21.04 13.38
N THR A 688 28.71 -20.19 13.26
CA THR A 688 27.40 -20.58 12.73
C THR A 688 27.52 -21.15 11.32
N VAL A 689 28.27 -20.50 10.43
CA VAL A 689 28.49 -20.97 9.06
C VAL A 689 29.33 -22.26 9.06
N ALA A 690 30.34 -22.36 9.92
CA ALA A 690 31.17 -23.57 10.04
C ALA A 690 30.32 -24.77 10.51
N ASP A 691 29.48 -24.60 11.51
CA ASP A 691 28.57 -25.62 12.00
C ASP A 691 27.56 -26.06 10.93
N TYR A 692 27.00 -25.09 10.19
CA TYR A 692 26.13 -25.37 9.05
C TYR A 692 26.86 -26.17 7.96
N ASN A 693 28.05 -25.76 7.57
CA ASN A 693 28.85 -26.46 6.57
C ASN A 693 29.21 -27.89 7.02
N ALA A 694 29.36 -28.15 8.32
CA ALA A 694 29.56 -29.50 8.83
C ALA A 694 28.29 -30.38 8.66
N LEU A 695 27.09 -29.79 8.76
CA LEU A 695 25.84 -30.52 8.48
C LEU A 695 25.70 -30.79 6.97
N VAL A 696 26.14 -29.87 6.12
CA VAL A 696 26.20 -30.08 4.66
C VAL A 696 27.12 -31.27 4.33
N ASP A 697 28.31 -31.34 4.97
CA ASP A 697 29.28 -32.45 4.78
C ASP A 697 28.74 -33.78 5.28
N ALA A 698 27.91 -33.76 6.33
CA ALA A 698 27.24 -34.95 6.84
C ALA A 698 26.06 -35.38 5.93
N GLY A 699 25.59 -34.52 5.05
CA GLY A 699 24.41 -34.73 4.17
C GLY A 699 23.09 -34.80 4.94
N GLU A 700 23.06 -34.26 6.17
CA GLU A 700 21.88 -34.25 7.04
C GLU A 700 21.91 -33.04 7.96
N ASP A 701 20.80 -32.29 8.00
CA ASP A 701 20.62 -31.20 8.96
C ASP A 701 19.95 -31.74 10.25
N SER A 702 20.77 -32.25 11.16
CA SER A 702 20.31 -32.73 12.45
C SER A 702 19.86 -31.61 13.41
N ALA A 703 20.13 -30.34 13.09
CA ALA A 703 19.77 -29.20 13.94
C ALA A 703 18.33 -28.74 13.72
N PHE A 704 17.91 -28.60 12.46
CA PHE A 704 16.60 -28.05 12.11
C PHE A 704 15.84 -28.90 11.06
N GLY A 705 16.43 -30.01 10.59
CA GLY A 705 15.78 -30.97 9.70
C GLY A 705 15.56 -30.42 8.27
N LYS A 706 16.46 -29.54 7.79
CA LYS A 706 16.44 -29.08 6.39
C LYS A 706 16.66 -30.25 5.46
N ASP A 707 15.85 -30.38 4.41
CA ASP A 707 15.98 -31.44 3.41
C ASP A 707 17.38 -31.38 2.78
N PRO A 708 18.07 -32.53 2.66
CA PRO A 708 19.39 -32.61 2.03
C PRO A 708 19.46 -31.98 0.62
N ALA A 709 18.37 -31.96 -0.12
CA ALA A 709 18.29 -31.32 -1.44
C ALA A 709 18.57 -29.81 -1.40
N PHE A 710 18.38 -29.16 -0.25
CA PHE A 710 18.60 -27.71 -0.05
C PHE A 710 19.91 -27.42 0.69
N LEU A 711 20.71 -28.43 1.03
CA LEU A 711 21.99 -28.21 1.70
C LEU A 711 23.02 -27.79 0.65
N THR A 712 23.49 -26.57 0.75
CA THR A 712 24.56 -25.98 -0.08
C THR A 712 25.57 -25.31 0.84
N ARG A 713 26.89 -25.55 0.62
CA ARG A 713 27.93 -24.94 1.43
C ARG A 713 27.95 -23.41 1.24
N ILE A 714 28.24 -22.70 2.30
CA ILE A 714 28.49 -21.26 2.31
C ILE A 714 30.00 -21.07 2.54
N GLU A 715 30.79 -21.01 1.47
CA GLU A 715 32.26 -21.09 1.57
C GLU A 715 33.01 -20.08 0.70
N THR A 716 32.53 -19.80 -0.50
CA THR A 716 33.24 -18.97 -1.48
C THR A 716 32.79 -17.52 -1.44
N ALA A 717 33.75 -16.59 -1.32
CA ALA A 717 33.49 -15.17 -1.42
C ALA A 717 33.07 -14.76 -2.85
N PRO A 718 32.33 -13.66 -3.02
CA PRO A 718 31.82 -12.78 -1.97
C PRO A 718 30.66 -13.38 -1.18
N PHE A 719 30.60 -13.02 0.09
CA PHE A 719 29.50 -13.33 0.99
C PHE A 719 28.49 -12.19 1.00
N TYR A 720 27.24 -12.53 1.12
CA TYR A 720 26.14 -11.57 1.26
C TYR A 720 25.30 -11.88 2.50
N ALA A 721 24.83 -10.82 3.15
CA ALA A 721 23.75 -10.87 4.12
C ALA A 721 22.56 -10.09 3.55
N VAL A 722 21.43 -10.74 3.44
CA VAL A 722 20.17 -10.09 2.99
C VAL A 722 19.28 -9.93 4.21
N ARG A 723 18.80 -8.72 4.47
CA ARG A 723 17.91 -8.45 5.60
C ARG A 723 16.47 -8.75 5.22
N VAL A 724 15.80 -9.50 6.07
CA VAL A 724 14.42 -9.94 5.86
C VAL A 724 13.53 -9.34 6.93
N TYR A 725 12.46 -8.68 6.50
CA TYR A 725 11.47 -8.02 7.36
C TYR A 725 10.08 -8.59 7.17
N ASN A 726 9.15 -8.13 8.00
CA ASN A 726 7.73 -8.26 7.74
C ASN A 726 7.22 -7.15 6.83
N ALA A 727 6.38 -7.51 5.88
CA ALA A 727 5.50 -6.58 5.20
C ALA A 727 4.05 -6.98 5.42
N SER A 728 3.13 -6.02 5.33
CA SER A 728 1.70 -6.29 5.53
C SER A 728 0.82 -5.56 4.53
N PHE A 729 -0.19 -6.23 4.02
CA PHE A 729 -1.20 -5.62 3.15
C PHE A 729 -2.25 -4.81 3.93
N SER A 730 -2.61 -5.28 5.12
CA SER A 730 -3.63 -4.67 5.97
C SER A 730 -3.55 -5.26 7.38
N THR A 731 -4.31 -4.72 8.31
CA THR A 731 -4.61 -5.42 9.56
C THR A 731 -5.52 -6.62 9.27
N ALA A 732 -5.62 -7.56 10.21
CA ALA A 732 -6.47 -8.74 10.07
C ALA A 732 -7.54 -8.80 11.18
N GLY A 733 -7.26 -8.30 12.37
CA GLY A 733 -8.24 -8.07 13.42
C GLY A 733 -9.00 -6.75 13.22
N GLY A 734 -10.17 -6.61 13.83
CA GLY A 734 -10.99 -5.41 13.63
C GLY A 734 -12.14 -5.28 14.62
N LEU A 735 -13.23 -4.67 14.17
CA LEU A 735 -14.47 -4.51 14.93
C LEU A 735 -15.20 -5.84 15.08
N ASP A 736 -15.90 -5.98 16.20
CA ASP A 736 -16.78 -7.11 16.42
C ASP A 736 -18.11 -6.93 15.69
N VAL A 737 -18.58 -7.99 15.04
CA VAL A 737 -19.87 -7.99 14.32
C VAL A 737 -20.68 -9.22 14.63
N ASP A 738 -22.01 -9.13 14.40
CA ASP A 738 -22.94 -10.26 14.45
C ASP A 738 -23.20 -10.85 13.04
N THR A 739 -24.06 -11.87 12.99
CA THR A 739 -24.42 -12.53 11.72
C THR A 739 -25.24 -11.66 10.75
N GLN A 740 -25.67 -10.47 11.17
CA GLN A 740 -26.22 -9.44 10.30
C GLN A 740 -25.19 -8.40 9.87
N ILE A 741 -23.91 -8.63 10.20
CA ILE A 741 -22.80 -7.73 9.91
C ILE A 741 -22.93 -6.38 10.64
N ARG A 742 -23.72 -6.30 11.70
CA ARG A 742 -23.86 -5.11 12.53
C ARG A 742 -22.70 -5.04 13.52
N VAL A 743 -22.13 -3.86 13.71
CA VAL A 743 -21.08 -3.64 14.70
C VAL A 743 -21.66 -3.80 16.10
N LEU A 744 -20.99 -4.59 16.92
CA LEU A 744 -21.35 -4.82 18.33
C LEU A 744 -20.58 -3.87 19.24
N LYS A 745 -21.18 -3.53 20.38
CA LYS A 745 -20.53 -2.80 21.48
C LYS A 745 -19.50 -3.68 22.19
N ASP A 746 -18.78 -3.09 23.12
CA ASP A 746 -17.81 -3.76 24.00
C ASP A 746 -18.38 -4.94 24.83
N ASP A 747 -19.70 -5.06 24.93
CA ASP A 747 -20.37 -6.20 25.56
C ASP A 747 -20.49 -7.43 24.65
N HIS A 748 -20.08 -7.30 23.38
CA HIS A 748 -20.09 -8.32 22.35
C HIS A 748 -21.48 -8.91 22.02
N THR A 749 -22.52 -8.20 22.39
CA THR A 749 -23.91 -8.68 22.21
C THR A 749 -24.88 -7.60 21.72
N THR A 750 -24.67 -6.35 22.12
CA THR A 750 -25.53 -5.22 21.77
C THR A 750 -25.06 -4.57 20.48
N PRO A 751 -25.86 -4.56 19.40
CA PRO A 751 -25.47 -3.86 18.17
C PRO A 751 -25.54 -2.33 18.35
N ILE A 752 -24.61 -1.62 17.70
CA ILE A 752 -24.73 -0.18 17.47
C ILE A 752 -25.71 -0.01 16.30
N GLU A 753 -26.86 0.62 16.59
CA GLU A 753 -27.91 0.74 15.58
C GLU A 753 -27.45 1.54 14.36
N GLY A 754 -27.71 1.04 13.18
CA GLY A 754 -27.38 1.69 11.90
C GLY A 754 -25.90 1.59 11.50
N LEU A 755 -25.05 0.88 12.24
CA LEU A 755 -23.63 0.72 11.92
C LEU A 755 -23.28 -0.72 11.53
N TYR A 756 -22.57 -0.87 10.41
CA TYR A 756 -22.10 -2.14 9.84
C TYR A 756 -20.61 -2.06 9.54
N ALA A 757 -19.87 -3.17 9.65
CA ALA A 757 -18.45 -3.23 9.30
C ALA A 757 -18.15 -4.49 8.47
N THR A 758 -17.48 -4.31 7.34
CA THR A 758 -17.25 -5.36 6.35
C THR A 758 -15.77 -5.56 6.04
N GLY A 759 -15.44 -6.70 5.48
CA GLY A 759 -14.09 -6.99 5.03
C GLY A 759 -13.06 -6.90 6.15
N VAL A 760 -11.96 -6.21 5.89
CA VAL A 760 -10.86 -6.08 6.85
C VAL A 760 -11.28 -5.38 8.14
N ASP A 761 -12.25 -4.47 8.08
CA ASP A 761 -12.75 -3.79 9.29
C ASP A 761 -13.39 -4.76 10.30
N SER A 762 -13.75 -6.00 9.88
CA SER A 762 -14.36 -7.03 10.73
C SER A 762 -13.80 -8.45 10.54
N MET A 763 -12.75 -8.64 9.75
CA MET A 763 -12.28 -9.98 9.37
C MET A 763 -11.81 -10.84 10.55
N GLY A 764 -11.36 -10.22 11.63
CA GLY A 764 -10.90 -10.91 12.83
C GLY A 764 -11.88 -11.93 13.40
N VAL A 765 -13.18 -11.77 13.13
CA VAL A 765 -14.23 -12.68 13.62
C VAL A 765 -14.12 -14.12 13.06
N LEU A 766 -13.46 -14.28 11.93
CA LEU A 766 -13.23 -15.59 11.28
C LEU A 766 -11.91 -16.26 11.70
N LEU A 767 -11.04 -15.59 12.44
CA LEU A 767 -9.63 -15.92 12.56
C LEU A 767 -9.19 -16.10 14.02
N HIS A 768 -7.91 -16.41 14.22
CA HIS A 768 -7.28 -16.55 15.53
C HIS A 768 -6.04 -15.64 15.63
N PRO A 769 -5.83 -14.90 16.71
CA PRO A 769 -4.75 -13.92 16.83
C PRO A 769 -3.34 -14.52 16.78
N GLU A 770 -3.18 -15.79 17.14
CA GLU A 770 -1.90 -16.51 17.08
C GLU A 770 -1.69 -17.23 15.74
N ARG A 771 -2.55 -17.01 14.74
CA ARG A 771 -2.46 -17.63 13.41
C ARG A 771 -2.49 -16.58 12.32
N ASN A 772 -1.66 -16.78 11.31
CA ASN A 772 -1.74 -15.96 10.12
C ASN A 772 -3.06 -16.23 9.39
N TYR A 773 -3.74 -15.18 8.91
CA TYR A 773 -4.98 -15.33 8.15
C TYR A 773 -4.78 -16.08 6.82
N SER A 774 -3.59 -16.06 6.27
CA SER A 774 -3.25 -16.72 5.00
C SER A 774 -3.31 -18.26 5.06
N GLY A 775 -3.53 -18.86 6.25
CA GLY A 775 -3.90 -20.27 6.37
C GLY A 775 -5.08 -20.68 5.50
N PHE A 776 -5.96 -19.72 5.20
CA PHE A 776 -7.07 -19.89 4.25
C PHE A 776 -6.94 -18.88 3.12
N GLY A 777 -6.18 -19.24 2.09
CA GLY A 777 -5.90 -18.34 0.98
C GLY A 777 -7.15 -17.74 0.38
N GLY A 778 -7.12 -16.42 0.14
CA GLY A 778 -8.25 -15.67 -0.39
C GLY A 778 -9.37 -15.38 0.62
N VAL A 779 -9.24 -15.75 1.90
CA VAL A 779 -10.29 -15.51 2.91
C VAL A 779 -10.63 -14.03 3.04
N ALA A 780 -9.65 -13.14 3.01
CA ALA A 780 -9.88 -11.71 3.10
C ALA A 780 -10.81 -11.23 1.97
N GLN A 781 -10.53 -11.66 0.75
CA GLN A 781 -11.36 -11.30 -0.40
C GLN A 781 -12.73 -11.97 -0.35
N GLY A 782 -12.80 -13.25 0.01
CA GLY A 782 -14.05 -13.98 0.19
C GLY A 782 -14.95 -13.32 1.25
N TRP A 783 -14.36 -12.88 2.38
CA TRP A 783 -15.09 -12.16 3.41
C TRP A 783 -15.53 -10.76 2.95
N LEU A 784 -14.66 -10.02 2.22
CA LEU A 784 -15.02 -8.74 1.61
C LEU A 784 -16.26 -8.85 0.73
N TRP A 785 -16.30 -9.84 -0.16
CA TRP A 785 -17.45 -10.04 -1.05
C TRP A 785 -18.70 -10.42 -0.26
N THR A 786 -18.57 -11.39 0.65
CA THR A 786 -19.69 -11.96 1.40
C THR A 786 -20.25 -10.94 2.40
N SER A 787 -19.42 -10.38 3.26
CA SER A 787 -19.87 -9.40 4.26
C SER A 787 -20.36 -8.11 3.62
N GLY A 788 -19.72 -7.64 2.53
CA GLY A 788 -20.17 -6.47 1.80
C GLY A 788 -21.59 -6.66 1.22
N ARG A 789 -21.82 -7.79 0.54
CA ARG A 789 -23.14 -8.12 0.01
C ARG A 789 -24.18 -8.21 1.12
N LEU A 790 -23.89 -8.91 2.21
CA LEU A 790 -24.82 -9.08 3.32
C LEU A 790 -25.10 -7.76 4.06
N ALA A 791 -24.07 -6.93 4.27
CA ALA A 791 -24.25 -5.62 4.90
C ALA A 791 -25.18 -4.71 4.09
N GLY A 792 -25.02 -4.68 2.76
CA GLY A 792 -25.90 -3.89 1.91
C GLY A 792 -27.37 -4.35 2.00
N ILE A 793 -27.61 -5.67 1.99
CA ILE A 793 -28.95 -6.25 2.18
C ILE A 793 -29.51 -5.86 3.55
N ASN A 794 -28.73 -6.06 4.61
CA ASN A 794 -29.20 -5.86 5.98
C ASN A 794 -29.39 -4.38 6.32
N ALA A 795 -28.51 -3.49 5.82
CA ALA A 795 -28.68 -2.05 5.97
C ALA A 795 -29.94 -1.53 5.27
N ALA A 796 -30.21 -2.00 4.06
CA ALA A 796 -31.44 -1.63 3.35
C ALA A 796 -32.70 -2.11 4.08
N ASN A 797 -32.69 -3.33 4.60
CA ASN A 797 -33.82 -3.87 5.40
C ASN A 797 -33.98 -3.06 6.70
N PHE A 798 -32.91 -2.76 7.41
CA PHE A 798 -32.92 -1.93 8.61
C PHE A 798 -33.54 -0.55 8.34
N VAL A 799 -33.14 0.11 7.25
CA VAL A 799 -33.73 1.42 6.87
C VAL A 799 -35.23 1.29 6.63
N ASN A 800 -35.65 0.27 5.89
CA ASN A 800 -37.06 0.04 5.62
C ASN A 800 -37.89 -0.22 6.89
N GLU A 801 -37.38 -1.05 7.78
CA GLU A 801 -38.07 -1.48 9.02
C GLU A 801 -38.10 -0.36 10.08
N THR A 802 -36.98 0.35 10.23
CA THR A 802 -36.79 1.34 11.31
C THR A 802 -37.42 2.70 10.94
N TYR A 803 -37.27 3.11 9.68
CA TYR A 803 -37.72 4.43 9.22
C TYR A 803 -39.00 4.39 8.40
N GLY A 804 -39.56 3.20 8.17
CA GLY A 804 -40.82 3.00 7.43
C GLY A 804 -40.68 3.29 5.94
N GLY A 805 -39.51 3.21 5.38
CA GLY A 805 -39.23 3.37 3.95
C GLY A 805 -37.98 4.19 3.64
N PHE A 806 -37.80 4.48 2.36
CA PHE A 806 -36.62 5.10 1.78
C PHE A 806 -36.90 6.53 1.30
N THR A 807 -35.82 7.34 1.27
CA THR A 807 -35.81 8.65 0.62
C THR A 807 -35.50 8.46 -0.86
N TYR A 808 -36.44 8.83 -1.75
CA TYR A 808 -36.24 8.63 -3.19
C TYR A 808 -35.62 9.86 -3.85
N VAL A 809 -34.58 9.65 -4.61
CA VAL A 809 -33.96 10.71 -5.43
C VAL A 809 -34.88 11.00 -6.63
N SER A 810 -35.11 12.28 -6.92
CA SER A 810 -35.86 12.67 -8.11
C SER A 810 -35.03 12.34 -9.37
N PRO A 811 -35.60 11.71 -10.40
CA PRO A 811 -34.91 11.46 -11.67
C PRO A 811 -34.30 12.71 -12.31
N ALA A 812 -34.80 13.91 -12.00
CA ALA A 812 -34.28 15.18 -12.51
C ALA A 812 -32.92 15.59 -11.89
N LEU A 813 -32.50 14.95 -10.79
CA LEU A 813 -31.24 15.23 -10.12
C LEU A 813 -30.13 14.25 -10.53
N VAL A 814 -30.46 13.20 -11.26
CA VAL A 814 -29.47 12.23 -11.75
C VAL A 814 -28.85 12.79 -13.01
N ASP A 815 -27.66 13.32 -12.90
CA ASP A 815 -26.88 13.75 -14.07
C ASP A 815 -26.45 12.52 -14.88
N THR A 816 -27.18 12.26 -15.96
CA THR A 816 -26.89 11.15 -16.88
C THR A 816 -25.73 11.46 -17.83
N SER A 817 -25.15 12.67 -17.81
CA SER A 817 -24.06 13.05 -18.70
C SER A 817 -22.76 12.30 -18.42
N ALA A 818 -22.52 11.85 -17.17
CA ALA A 818 -21.37 11.03 -16.79
C ALA A 818 -21.42 9.60 -17.38
N VAL A 819 -22.56 9.10 -17.82
CA VAL A 819 -22.69 7.77 -18.44
C VAL A 819 -22.22 7.78 -19.91
N SER A 820 -22.13 8.96 -20.54
CA SER A 820 -21.73 9.11 -21.95
C SER A 820 -20.24 9.00 -22.18
N THR A 821 -19.39 9.13 -21.15
CA THR A 821 -17.92 9.07 -21.28
C THR A 821 -17.33 7.68 -20.98
N ALA A 822 -18.16 6.70 -20.66
CA ALA A 822 -17.73 5.33 -20.36
C ALA A 822 -17.97 4.35 -21.55
N ARG A 823 -17.97 4.86 -22.80
CA ARG A 823 -17.97 4.01 -24.01
C ARG A 823 -16.61 3.93 -24.66
#